data_f17c71b257165f3c29e519cfe7cc6112
#
_entry.id   f17c71b257165f3c29e519cfe7cc6112
#
_cell.length_a   1.000
_cell.length_b   1.000
_cell.length_c   1.000
_cell.angle_alpha   90.00
_cell.angle_beta   90.00
_cell.angle_gamma   90.00
#
_symmetry.space_group_name_H-M   'P 1'
#
loop_
_entity.id
_entity.type
_entity.pdbx_description
1 polymer ?
#
loop_
_entity_poly.entity_id
_entity_poly.type
_entity_poly.pdbx_seq_one_letter_code
_entity_poly.pdbx_strand_id
1 'polypeptide(L)'
;MSTTYGFTNKYLTKDGKPWFPVMGEIHFSRYRADLWEESLRKMKAGGLSIASVYVIWIHHEEEEGKFDFTGNRNIHDFLEAAKKVGISVFLRLGPWVHGEARNGGFPDWLQKKQDEIDLRSNDPAYLAYVRRLWEKVYEQAKGFLYQDGGPVIGMQIENEYGHVGGYNGEKGEQHMRTLTAMAREIGFDLPLCTATGWGGAATGGLLPVMGGYCEAPWDQRITEIEPNSNYVFSHIRNDALIASDHHVDDTVTFNQDDFPYLTAELGGGLQVTKHRRPIVSGNDVGAMSLTKLGSGVGLLGYYMYHGGSNPDSKLSTLQESRATGYLNDLPEINYDFNAPIRQYGTISDNYREIRLLAYCLQDFGADLAALSADIDPEFVKPGDTHTLRVSVRHDDTHGYVFVNNYQRRLTMDDHKDVVLEGKTKGEPVRFPKTDIASGEYAFYPYNMKLGEHLLVSALATPLCKLTVDGENVYVFYGDKDPQFTWDGTPAKVMHLSRADALSAARVTLKDHQEYLVLSDNFVWEESGTLRVVGGEETIIRTFPKLSKDVLPADFKEIAGEGEFTVYKRSQAKNNANVQTSVSFAQSAQAPEEFSGKLVNSCGQPETLKGDEKIYEISVQYARENEEGRKEGYDCILSFDYACESMEFFVNGRKVNDYFYTGQKALFSLGYFDFPTKITAVLHPLHEGDHIYLQEWPKMDDKKACRIEAVTLTEQFT
;
A
#
# COMPACT_ATOMS: atom_id res chain seq x y z
N MET A 1 31.83 3.33 7.20
CA MET A 1 31.18 4.58 7.65
C MET A 1 29.70 4.26 7.81
N SER A 2 29.03 4.77 8.84
CA SER A 2 27.56 4.62 8.95
C SER A 2 26.88 5.45 7.86
N THR A 3 25.85 4.91 7.22
CA THR A 3 25.00 5.62 6.25
C THR A 3 24.43 6.89 6.91
N THR A 4 24.38 8.01 6.20
CA THR A 4 23.81 9.26 6.72
C THR A 4 22.55 9.62 5.94
N TYR A 5 21.51 10.08 6.64
CA TYR A 5 20.26 10.55 6.05
C TYR A 5 20.05 12.03 6.36
N GLY A 6 19.42 12.75 5.44
CA GLY A 6 19.08 14.17 5.58
C GLY A 6 18.18 14.63 4.46
N PHE A 7 18.05 15.93 4.30
CA PHE A 7 17.24 16.52 3.23
C PHE A 7 17.77 17.91 2.84
N THR A 8 17.37 18.33 1.65
CA THR A 8 17.44 19.71 1.16
C THR A 8 16.02 20.23 0.98
N ASN A 9 15.86 21.45 0.54
CA ASN A 9 14.52 21.95 0.16
C ASN A 9 13.95 21.30 -1.11
N LYS A 10 14.71 20.42 -1.81
CA LYS A 10 14.28 19.78 -3.04
C LYS A 10 14.11 18.26 -2.91
N TYR A 11 14.96 17.58 -2.13
CA TYR A 11 14.99 16.13 -2.07
C TYR A 11 15.57 15.61 -0.74
N LEU A 12 15.28 14.35 -0.46
CA LEU A 12 15.96 13.60 0.60
C LEU A 12 17.38 13.24 0.18
N THR A 13 18.29 13.09 1.15
CA THR A 13 19.67 12.69 0.91
C THR A 13 20.04 11.42 1.65
N LYS A 14 20.87 10.60 1.00
CA LYS A 14 21.54 9.44 1.58
C LYS A 14 23.03 9.55 1.26
N ASP A 15 23.86 9.57 2.30
CA ASP A 15 25.31 9.79 2.19
C ASP A 15 25.66 11.07 1.40
N GLY A 16 24.87 12.14 1.63
CA GLY A 16 25.01 13.45 1.00
C GLY A 16 24.60 13.51 -0.48
N LYS A 17 24.08 12.43 -1.06
CA LYS A 17 23.60 12.36 -2.45
C LYS A 17 22.08 12.39 -2.51
N PRO A 18 21.48 12.88 -3.62
CA PRO A 18 20.05 12.79 -3.84
C PRO A 18 19.55 11.35 -3.67
N TRP A 19 18.45 11.19 -2.96
CA TRP A 19 17.83 9.88 -2.71
C TRP A 19 16.34 9.95 -2.90
N PHE A 20 15.80 9.07 -3.71
CA PHE A 20 14.37 8.93 -3.95
C PHE A 20 13.88 7.59 -3.43
N PRO A 21 13.48 7.49 -2.16
CA PRO A 21 12.92 6.25 -1.62
C PRO A 21 11.45 6.06 -2.03
N VAL A 22 11.03 4.78 -2.02
CA VAL A 22 9.62 4.40 -1.99
C VAL A 22 9.34 3.79 -0.62
N MET A 23 8.29 4.27 0.02
CA MET A 23 7.87 3.89 1.36
C MET A 23 6.46 3.28 1.31
N GLY A 24 6.18 2.31 2.17
CA GLY A 24 4.85 1.72 2.26
C GLY A 24 4.46 1.42 3.69
N GLU A 25 3.20 1.72 4.04
CA GLU A 25 2.65 1.50 5.37
C GLU A 25 2.22 0.05 5.55
N ILE A 26 2.67 -0.55 6.65
CA ILE A 26 2.21 -1.83 7.20
C ILE A 26 1.94 -1.66 8.69
N HIS A 27 0.76 -2.01 9.15
CA HIS A 27 0.47 -2.03 10.59
C HIS A 27 0.84 -3.41 11.15
N PHE A 28 2.03 -3.55 11.75
CA PHE A 28 2.50 -4.83 12.29
C PHE A 28 1.49 -5.46 13.24
N SER A 29 0.81 -4.65 14.08
CA SER A 29 -0.18 -5.13 15.04
C SER A 29 -1.49 -5.63 14.39
N ARG A 30 -1.71 -5.32 13.10
CA ARG A 30 -2.83 -5.81 12.29
C ARG A 30 -2.49 -7.01 11.43
N TYR A 31 -1.31 -7.61 11.62
CA TYR A 31 -0.88 -8.77 10.82
C TYR A 31 -0.20 -9.82 11.69
N ARG A 32 -0.27 -11.10 11.29
CA ARG A 32 0.32 -12.22 12.04
C ARG A 32 1.85 -12.06 12.14
N ALA A 33 2.37 -12.21 13.35
CA ALA A 33 3.80 -12.04 13.64
C ALA A 33 4.67 -13.06 12.90
N ASP A 34 4.20 -14.29 12.75
CA ASP A 34 4.90 -15.36 12.03
C ASP A 34 5.02 -15.12 10.49
N LEU A 35 4.27 -14.14 9.95
CA LEU A 35 4.27 -13.76 8.55
C LEU A 35 4.97 -12.40 8.27
N TRP A 36 5.48 -11.69 9.28
CA TRP A 36 6.11 -10.38 9.10
C TRP A 36 7.33 -10.41 8.18
N GLU A 37 8.21 -11.41 8.36
CA GLU A 37 9.41 -11.52 7.53
C GLU A 37 9.06 -11.71 6.06
N GLU A 38 8.12 -12.59 5.74
CA GLU A 38 7.64 -12.81 4.38
C GLU A 38 7.02 -11.53 3.80
N SER A 39 6.17 -10.83 4.55
CA SER A 39 5.55 -9.58 4.12
C SER A 39 6.57 -8.48 3.84
N LEU A 40 7.57 -8.31 4.71
CA LEU A 40 8.65 -7.35 4.50
C LEU A 40 9.52 -7.71 3.27
N ARG A 41 9.75 -9.00 3.01
CA ARG A 41 10.39 -9.47 1.77
C ARG A 41 9.54 -9.15 0.54
N LYS A 42 8.22 -9.32 0.61
CA LYS A 42 7.28 -8.93 -0.45
C LYS A 42 7.31 -7.42 -0.70
N MET A 43 7.35 -6.60 0.35
CA MET A 43 7.49 -5.14 0.22
C MET A 43 8.80 -4.78 -0.48
N LYS A 44 9.92 -5.37 -0.06
CA LYS A 44 11.24 -5.16 -0.68
C LYS A 44 11.28 -5.62 -2.14
N ALA A 45 10.68 -6.77 -2.46
CA ALA A 45 10.53 -7.27 -3.84
C ALA A 45 9.65 -6.36 -4.70
N GLY A 46 8.73 -5.60 -4.10
CA GLY A 46 7.98 -4.52 -4.72
C GLY A 46 8.77 -3.25 -4.98
N GLY A 47 10.06 -3.22 -4.63
CA GLY A 47 10.93 -2.06 -4.82
C GLY A 47 10.95 -1.07 -3.66
N LEU A 48 10.32 -1.37 -2.52
CA LEU A 48 10.29 -0.47 -1.38
C LEU A 48 11.62 -0.43 -0.64
N SER A 49 12.00 0.78 -0.23
CA SER A 49 13.19 1.03 0.60
C SER A 49 12.86 1.14 2.09
N ILE A 50 11.61 1.53 2.40
CA ILE A 50 11.19 1.86 3.76
C ILE A 50 9.82 1.20 4.03
N ALA A 51 9.71 0.51 5.17
CA ALA A 51 8.43 0.12 5.77
C ALA A 51 8.04 1.17 6.81
N SER A 52 6.89 1.82 6.62
CA SER A 52 6.30 2.75 7.57
C SER A 52 5.34 2.00 8.48
N VAL A 53 5.36 2.29 9.78
CA VAL A 53 4.56 1.54 10.76
C VAL A 53 4.02 2.44 11.87
N TYR A 54 2.73 2.33 12.17
CA TYR A 54 2.12 2.99 13.33
C TYR A 54 2.28 2.19 14.62
N VAL A 55 2.51 2.92 15.71
CA VAL A 55 2.27 2.45 17.07
C VAL A 55 0.87 2.88 17.48
N ILE A 56 -0.10 1.97 17.38
CA ILE A 56 -1.49 2.25 17.72
C ILE A 56 -1.67 2.00 19.23
N TRP A 57 -1.84 3.06 20.01
CA TRP A 57 -1.79 3.00 21.48
C TRP A 57 -2.73 1.96 22.10
N ILE A 58 -4.03 1.95 21.67
CA ILE A 58 -5.02 1.00 22.19
C ILE A 58 -4.64 -0.47 21.95
N HIS A 59 -3.82 -0.77 20.92
CA HIS A 59 -3.34 -2.13 20.70
C HIS A 59 -2.33 -2.59 21.75
N HIS A 60 -1.66 -1.65 22.43
CA HIS A 60 -0.60 -1.94 23.39
C HIS A 60 -1.02 -1.70 24.85
N GLU A 61 -2.00 -0.84 25.10
CA GLU A 61 -2.45 -0.50 26.46
C GLU A 61 -3.97 -0.38 26.52
N GLU A 62 -4.69 -1.49 26.29
CA GLU A 62 -6.15 -1.54 26.35
C GLU A 62 -6.69 -1.24 27.75
N GLU A 63 -5.96 -1.68 28.80
CA GLU A 63 -6.19 -1.37 30.20
C GLU A 63 -5.08 -0.45 30.73
N GLU A 64 -5.45 0.62 31.47
CA GLU A 64 -4.49 1.60 32.00
C GLU A 64 -3.34 0.95 32.79
N GLY A 65 -2.11 1.20 32.39
CA GLY A 65 -0.89 0.67 33.00
C GLY A 65 -0.52 -0.77 32.63
N LYS A 66 -1.35 -1.45 31.83
CA LYS A 66 -1.07 -2.82 31.38
C LYS A 66 -0.68 -2.85 29.92
N PHE A 67 0.62 -2.82 29.67
CA PHE A 67 1.17 -2.88 28.32
C PHE A 67 1.30 -4.32 27.82
N ASP A 68 0.99 -4.51 26.54
CA ASP A 68 1.14 -5.77 25.82
C ASP A 68 2.03 -5.57 24.59
N PHE A 69 3.18 -6.21 24.58
CA PHE A 69 4.14 -6.27 23.48
C PHE A 69 4.41 -7.73 23.09
N THR A 70 3.39 -8.57 23.08
CA THR A 70 3.49 -9.99 22.73
C THR A 70 2.77 -10.32 21.42
N GLY A 71 3.13 -11.42 20.77
CA GLY A 71 2.52 -11.84 19.50
C GLY A 71 2.54 -10.72 18.47
N ASN A 72 1.40 -10.43 17.86
CA ASN A 72 1.28 -9.37 16.84
C ASN A 72 1.56 -7.95 17.36
N ARG A 73 1.67 -7.75 18.67
CA ARG A 73 1.98 -6.46 19.31
C ARG A 73 3.46 -6.27 19.62
N ASN A 74 4.31 -7.24 19.27
CA ASN A 74 5.72 -7.24 19.60
C ASN A 74 6.53 -6.37 18.61
N ILE A 75 6.76 -5.11 18.98
CA ILE A 75 7.53 -4.15 18.18
C ILE A 75 8.98 -4.63 17.98
N HIS A 76 9.61 -5.18 19.04
CA HIS A 76 10.98 -5.66 19.00
C HIS A 76 11.17 -6.72 17.92
N ASP A 77 10.33 -7.76 17.90
CA ASP A 77 10.43 -8.86 16.93
C ASP A 77 10.12 -8.39 15.50
N PHE A 78 9.20 -7.42 15.33
CA PHE A 78 8.95 -6.78 14.04
C PHE A 78 10.20 -6.04 13.53
N LEU A 79 10.88 -5.27 14.39
CA LEU A 79 12.10 -4.54 14.03
C LEU A 79 13.27 -5.50 13.74
N GLU A 80 13.34 -6.64 14.45
CA GLU A 80 14.30 -7.70 14.15
C GLU A 80 14.05 -8.32 12.77
N ALA A 81 12.78 -8.61 12.42
CA ALA A 81 12.41 -9.07 11.10
C ALA A 81 12.79 -8.06 10.00
N ALA A 82 12.54 -6.77 10.23
CA ALA A 82 12.93 -5.71 9.29
C ALA A 82 14.44 -5.62 9.10
N LYS A 83 15.22 -5.73 10.19
CA LYS A 83 16.69 -5.78 10.17
C LYS A 83 17.20 -7.00 9.39
N LYS A 84 16.61 -8.17 9.61
CA LYS A 84 16.96 -9.41 8.92
C LYS A 84 16.68 -9.33 7.42
N VAL A 85 15.55 -8.74 7.01
CA VAL A 85 15.19 -8.52 5.61
C VAL A 85 16.05 -7.42 4.97
N GLY A 86 16.57 -6.50 5.76
CA GLY A 86 17.35 -5.35 5.29
C GLY A 86 16.46 -4.32 4.62
N ILE A 87 15.32 -4.01 5.23
CA ILE A 87 14.44 -2.87 4.87
C ILE A 87 14.49 -1.84 5.99
N SER A 88 14.55 -0.55 5.64
CA SER A 88 14.51 0.52 6.63
C SER A 88 13.11 0.67 7.21
N VAL A 89 12.99 1.21 8.41
CA VAL A 89 11.72 1.43 9.10
C VAL A 89 11.53 2.91 9.39
N PHE A 90 10.30 3.38 9.16
CA PHE A 90 9.83 4.69 9.57
C PHE A 90 8.77 4.51 10.66
N LEU A 91 9.07 4.94 11.89
CA LEU A 91 8.24 4.68 13.06
C LEU A 91 7.26 5.84 13.31
N ARG A 92 5.98 5.64 13.10
CA ARG A 92 4.95 6.65 13.36
C ARG A 92 4.48 6.49 14.80
N LEU A 93 5.03 7.36 15.69
CA LEU A 93 4.91 7.21 17.14
C LEU A 93 3.52 7.58 17.71
N GLY A 94 2.69 8.22 16.92
CA GLY A 94 1.48 8.85 17.43
C GLY A 94 1.82 10.04 18.34
N PRO A 95 1.12 10.24 19.46
CA PRO A 95 0.26 9.31 20.23
C PRO A 95 -1.13 9.07 19.66
N TRP A 96 -1.70 10.00 18.92
CA TRP A 96 -2.91 9.83 18.13
C TRP A 96 -2.53 9.53 16.67
N VAL A 97 -3.16 8.53 16.07
CA VAL A 97 -2.73 8.01 14.77
C VAL A 97 -3.81 8.09 13.69
N HIS A 98 -5.08 8.38 14.03
CA HIS A 98 -6.24 8.09 13.20
C HIS A 98 -6.26 6.59 12.85
N GLY A 99 -5.63 6.19 11.75
CA GLY A 99 -5.36 4.81 11.38
C GLY A 99 -6.63 3.95 11.29
N GLU A 100 -7.78 4.59 11.07
CA GLU A 100 -9.13 4.01 11.10
C GLU A 100 -9.32 3.11 12.34
N ALA A 101 -8.72 3.54 13.44
CA ALA A 101 -8.76 2.86 14.72
C ALA A 101 -9.74 3.53 15.68
N ARG A 102 -10.29 2.72 16.60
CA ARG A 102 -11.13 3.21 17.70
C ARG A 102 -10.45 4.40 18.41
N ASN A 103 -11.19 5.49 18.61
CA ASN A 103 -10.72 6.73 19.23
C ASN A 103 -9.43 7.30 18.60
N GLY A 104 -9.17 7.05 17.30
CA GLY A 104 -7.92 7.46 16.64
C GLY A 104 -6.68 6.77 17.22
N GLY A 105 -6.86 5.60 17.84
CA GLY A 105 -5.83 4.83 18.51
C GLY A 105 -5.73 5.05 20.01
N PHE A 106 -6.46 6.01 20.59
CA PHE A 106 -6.47 6.19 22.04
C PHE A 106 -7.21 5.08 22.76
N PRO A 107 -6.68 4.57 23.89
CA PRO A 107 -7.40 3.64 24.72
C PRO A 107 -8.68 4.26 25.32
N ASP A 108 -9.72 3.46 25.52
CA ASP A 108 -10.98 3.92 26.11
C ASP A 108 -10.81 4.56 27.49
N TRP A 109 -9.86 4.07 28.30
CA TRP A 109 -9.60 4.65 29.62
C TRP A 109 -9.04 6.08 29.53
N LEU A 110 -8.24 6.39 28.51
CA LEU A 110 -7.73 7.74 28.26
C LEU A 110 -8.84 8.65 27.72
N GLN A 111 -9.60 8.15 26.73
CA GLN A 111 -10.71 8.91 26.15
C GLN A 111 -11.75 9.31 27.19
N LYS A 112 -12.02 8.48 28.19
CA LYS A 112 -12.93 8.80 29.30
C LYS A 112 -12.46 9.93 30.21
N LYS A 113 -11.18 10.28 30.15
CA LYS A 113 -10.61 11.40 30.95
C LYS A 113 -10.68 12.75 30.23
N GLN A 114 -11.24 12.83 29.02
CA GLN A 114 -11.26 14.05 28.21
C GLN A 114 -12.00 15.24 28.87
N ASP A 115 -12.87 15.01 29.83
CA ASP A 115 -13.54 16.07 30.60
C ASP A 115 -12.65 16.67 31.70
N GLU A 116 -11.57 15.97 32.09
CA GLU A 116 -10.64 16.35 33.14
C GLU A 116 -9.27 16.74 32.59
N ILE A 117 -8.86 16.19 31.44
CA ILE A 117 -7.56 16.33 30.80
C ILE A 117 -7.78 16.82 29.36
N ASP A 118 -7.10 17.89 29.00
CA ASP A 118 -7.10 18.42 27.63
C ASP A 118 -6.22 17.51 26.75
N LEU A 119 -6.86 16.52 26.10
CA LEU A 119 -6.17 15.56 25.24
C LEU A 119 -5.62 16.24 23.98
N ARG A 120 -4.53 15.71 23.44
CA ARG A 120 -3.81 16.29 22.29
C ARG A 120 -3.43 17.75 22.54
N SER A 121 -2.91 18.05 23.75
CA SER A 121 -2.48 19.38 24.16
C SER A 121 -1.22 19.32 25.03
N ASN A 122 -0.73 20.48 25.48
CA ASN A 122 0.35 20.56 26.46
C ASN A 122 -0.12 20.40 27.91
N ASP A 123 -1.30 19.81 28.15
CA ASP A 123 -1.73 19.44 29.48
C ASP A 123 -0.71 18.50 30.14
N PRO A 124 -0.20 18.82 31.33
CA PRO A 124 0.85 18.01 31.96
C PRO A 124 0.46 16.57 32.24
N ALA A 125 -0.83 16.30 32.54
CA ALA A 125 -1.31 14.94 32.77
C ALA A 125 -1.34 14.14 31.45
N TYR A 126 -1.81 14.75 30.35
CA TYR A 126 -1.75 14.15 29.04
C TYR A 126 -0.32 13.84 28.61
N LEU A 127 0.58 14.82 28.72
CA LEU A 127 1.99 14.63 28.37
C LEU A 127 2.67 13.54 29.21
N ALA A 128 2.28 13.36 30.47
CA ALA A 128 2.79 12.27 31.32
C ALA A 128 2.35 10.88 30.78
N TYR A 129 1.14 10.76 30.30
CA TYR A 129 0.65 9.51 29.67
C TYR A 129 1.37 9.23 28.35
N VAL A 130 1.56 10.24 27.51
CA VAL A 130 2.31 10.11 26.25
C VAL A 130 3.76 9.71 26.52
N ARG A 131 4.42 10.34 27.50
CA ARG A 131 5.80 9.98 27.90
C ARG A 131 5.88 8.52 28.32
N ARG A 132 4.94 8.06 29.16
CA ARG A 132 4.89 6.67 29.59
C ARG A 132 4.75 5.69 28.40
N LEU A 133 3.87 5.98 27.45
CA LEU A 133 3.75 5.19 26.23
C LEU A 133 5.07 5.13 25.46
N TRP A 134 5.66 6.29 25.18
CA TRP A 134 6.85 6.38 24.34
C TRP A 134 8.10 5.79 25.02
N GLU A 135 8.21 5.87 26.33
CA GLU A 135 9.25 5.15 27.09
C GLU A 135 9.12 3.63 26.92
N LYS A 136 7.88 3.10 26.97
CA LYS A 136 7.63 1.68 26.72
C LYS A 136 7.91 1.26 25.29
N VAL A 137 7.57 2.08 24.31
CA VAL A 137 7.91 1.85 22.90
C VAL A 137 9.44 1.90 22.70
N TYR A 138 10.11 2.87 23.33
CA TYR A 138 11.56 2.96 23.27
C TYR A 138 12.27 1.74 23.86
N GLU A 139 11.77 1.20 24.99
CA GLU A 139 12.27 -0.06 25.56
C GLU A 139 12.27 -1.21 24.53
N GLN A 140 11.23 -1.26 23.65
CA GLN A 140 11.13 -2.26 22.58
C GLN A 140 12.02 -1.95 21.36
N ALA A 141 12.19 -0.66 21.02
CA ALA A 141 12.94 -0.22 19.85
C ALA A 141 14.45 -0.04 20.08
N LYS A 142 14.89 -0.05 21.34
CA LYS A 142 16.30 0.13 21.72
C LYS A 142 17.21 -0.94 21.06
N GLY A 143 18.28 -0.49 20.41
CA GLY A 143 19.19 -1.34 19.65
C GLY A 143 18.77 -1.54 18.17
N PHE A 144 17.59 -1.05 17.78
CA PHE A 144 17.13 -1.04 16.38
C PHE A 144 17.06 0.36 15.79
N LEU A 145 17.37 1.39 16.56
CA LEU A 145 17.36 2.76 16.06
C LEU A 145 18.61 3.02 15.20
N TYR A 146 18.49 4.01 14.30
CA TYR A 146 19.57 4.41 13.40
C TYR A 146 20.91 4.66 14.12
N GLN A 147 20.90 5.36 15.25
CA GLN A 147 22.10 5.63 16.05
C GLN A 147 22.76 4.35 16.59
N ASP A 148 22.02 3.26 16.73
CA ASP A 148 22.50 1.94 17.15
C ASP A 148 22.92 1.07 15.95
N GLY A 149 22.85 1.59 14.71
CA GLY A 149 23.05 0.86 13.47
C GLY A 149 21.87 -0.03 13.09
N GLY A 150 20.68 0.26 13.62
CA GLY A 150 19.43 -0.46 13.33
C GLY A 150 18.69 0.07 12.10
N PRO A 151 17.55 -0.56 11.75
CA PRO A 151 16.77 -0.22 10.56
C PRO A 151 15.90 1.03 10.72
N VAL A 152 15.63 1.51 11.94
CA VAL A 152 14.74 2.67 12.18
C VAL A 152 15.46 3.96 11.85
N ILE A 153 15.12 4.58 10.73
CA ILE A 153 15.80 5.78 10.18
C ILE A 153 15.01 7.07 10.33
N GLY A 154 13.74 6.97 10.73
CA GLY A 154 12.89 8.15 10.88
C GLY A 154 11.70 7.90 11.78
N MET A 155 11.05 8.99 12.17
CA MET A 155 9.81 8.97 12.96
C MET A 155 8.83 10.03 12.45
N GLN A 156 7.54 9.77 12.66
CA GLN A 156 6.50 10.78 12.56
C GLN A 156 5.92 11.06 13.94
N ILE A 157 5.71 12.33 14.24
CA ILE A 157 5.05 12.81 15.46
C ILE A 157 3.61 13.16 15.11
N GLU A 158 2.66 12.62 15.91
CA GLU A 158 1.22 12.84 15.73
C GLU A 158 0.71 12.41 14.33
N ASN A 159 -0.54 12.63 14.07
CA ASN A 159 -1.13 12.55 12.73
C ASN A 159 -2.25 13.58 12.59
N GLU A 160 -2.30 14.29 11.46
CA GLU A 160 -3.33 15.27 11.12
C GLU A 160 -3.61 16.27 12.25
N TYR A 161 -2.57 16.64 13.00
CA TYR A 161 -2.72 17.50 14.18
C TYR A 161 -3.11 18.92 13.77
N GLY A 162 -4.26 19.37 14.26
CA GLY A 162 -4.87 20.65 13.87
C GLY A 162 -5.76 20.56 12.62
N HIS A 163 -5.69 19.47 11.89
CA HIS A 163 -6.56 19.14 10.75
C HIS A 163 -7.73 18.27 11.21
N VAL A 164 -7.43 17.10 11.80
CA VAL A 164 -8.42 16.22 12.42
C VAL A 164 -8.23 16.28 13.94
N GLY A 165 -8.84 17.27 14.57
CA GLY A 165 -8.68 17.54 16.00
C GLY A 165 -7.32 18.13 16.39
N GLY A 166 -7.11 18.33 17.69
CA GLY A 166 -5.96 19.08 18.19
C GLY A 166 -6.15 20.60 18.04
N TYR A 167 -5.06 21.35 18.12
CA TYR A 167 -5.07 22.81 18.05
C TYR A 167 -4.36 23.33 16.82
N ASN A 168 -4.89 24.41 16.24
CA ASN A 168 -4.30 25.11 15.11
C ASN A 168 -3.41 26.28 15.59
N GLY A 169 -2.67 26.88 14.65
CA GLY A 169 -1.83 28.05 14.86
C GLY A 169 -0.73 27.81 15.88
N GLU A 170 -0.26 28.85 16.56
CA GLU A 170 0.90 28.78 17.46
C GLU A 170 0.71 27.77 18.61
N LYS A 171 -0.52 27.58 19.12
CA LYS A 171 -0.78 26.55 20.15
C LYS A 171 -0.51 25.15 19.62
N GLY A 172 -0.90 24.87 18.38
CA GLY A 172 -0.63 23.61 17.71
C GLY A 172 0.86 23.41 17.42
N GLU A 173 1.50 24.42 16.84
CA GLU A 173 2.93 24.41 16.57
C GLU A 173 3.76 24.16 17.84
N GLN A 174 3.38 24.79 18.97
CA GLN A 174 4.05 24.60 20.24
C GLN A 174 3.87 23.17 20.78
N HIS A 175 2.67 22.57 20.60
CA HIS A 175 2.44 21.18 21.02
C HIS A 175 3.32 20.21 20.22
N MET A 176 3.39 20.37 18.92
CA MET A 176 4.24 19.56 18.05
C MET A 176 5.72 19.65 18.41
N ARG A 177 6.19 20.89 18.75
CA ARG A 177 7.56 21.09 19.26
C ARG A 177 7.78 20.40 20.62
N THR A 178 6.80 20.46 21.53
CA THR A 178 6.86 19.78 22.84
C THR A 178 6.96 18.28 22.69
N LEU A 179 6.14 17.66 21.85
CA LEU A 179 6.18 16.23 21.58
C LEU A 179 7.50 15.82 20.94
N THR A 180 8.00 16.59 19.97
CA THR A 180 9.29 16.32 19.32
C THR A 180 10.45 16.35 20.31
N ALA A 181 10.48 17.35 21.20
CA ALA A 181 11.49 17.44 22.26
C ALA A 181 11.42 16.24 23.21
N MET A 182 10.20 15.87 23.63
CA MET A 182 9.96 14.70 24.49
C MET A 182 10.44 13.40 23.84
N ALA A 183 10.15 13.17 22.55
CA ALA A 183 10.62 11.98 21.85
C ALA A 183 12.15 11.88 21.84
N ARG A 184 12.83 13.01 21.57
CA ARG A 184 14.30 13.10 21.60
C ARG A 184 14.88 12.88 23.00
N GLU A 185 14.28 13.47 24.03
CA GLU A 185 14.68 13.26 25.43
C GLU A 185 14.59 11.79 25.85
N ILE A 186 13.59 11.06 25.37
CA ILE A 186 13.41 9.61 25.62
C ILE A 186 14.51 8.81 24.92
N GLY A 187 15.00 9.29 23.78
CA GLY A 187 16.08 8.64 23.03
C GLY A 187 15.80 8.38 21.55
N PHE A 188 14.66 8.82 21.01
CA PHE A 188 14.36 8.77 19.58
C PHE A 188 15.12 9.89 18.83
N ASP A 189 16.44 9.78 18.76
CA ASP A 189 17.28 10.71 17.99
C ASP A 189 17.45 10.19 16.56
N LEU A 190 16.46 10.44 15.72
CA LEU A 190 16.39 9.93 14.36
C LEU A 190 16.62 11.03 13.33
N PRO A 191 17.32 10.73 12.21
CA PRO A 191 17.71 11.73 11.22
C PRO A 191 16.54 12.32 10.43
N LEU A 192 15.44 11.56 10.25
CA LEU A 192 14.26 12.02 9.56
C LEU A 192 13.09 12.09 10.55
N CYS A 193 12.54 13.28 10.74
CA CYS A 193 11.40 13.50 11.62
C CYS A 193 10.32 14.28 10.87
N THR A 194 9.14 13.69 10.72
CA THR A 194 8.05 14.23 9.92
C THR A 194 6.81 14.56 10.74
N ALA A 195 5.95 15.37 10.16
CA ALA A 195 4.59 15.61 10.59
C ALA A 195 3.68 15.72 9.37
N THR A 196 2.38 15.46 9.54
CA THR A 196 1.37 15.71 8.51
C THR A 196 1.40 17.17 8.08
N GLY A 197 1.38 17.42 6.76
CA GLY A 197 1.44 18.75 6.17
C GLY A 197 0.17 19.20 5.45
N TRP A 198 -0.80 18.31 5.20
CA TRP A 198 -2.04 18.68 4.51
C TRP A 198 -3.06 19.33 5.45
N GLY A 199 -4.03 20.02 4.86
CA GLY A 199 -5.24 20.51 5.52
C GLY A 199 -5.01 21.51 6.66
N GLY A 200 -3.96 22.30 6.64
CA GLY A 200 -3.67 23.26 7.70
C GLY A 200 -3.10 22.63 8.98
N ALA A 201 -2.63 21.37 8.92
CA ALA A 201 -2.01 20.71 10.07
C ALA A 201 -0.78 21.46 10.58
N ALA A 202 -0.58 21.45 11.90
CA ALA A 202 0.59 22.03 12.55
C ALA A 202 1.78 21.08 12.43
N THR A 203 2.91 21.57 11.93
CA THR A 203 4.11 20.74 11.68
C THR A 203 5.16 20.83 12.77
N GLY A 204 5.13 21.85 13.63
CA GLY A 204 6.19 22.09 14.62
C GLY A 204 7.58 22.38 14.02
N GLY A 205 7.65 22.68 12.72
CA GLY A 205 8.89 22.83 11.97
C GLY A 205 9.52 21.50 11.52
N LEU A 206 8.82 20.38 11.65
CA LEU A 206 9.22 19.08 11.13
C LEU A 206 9.05 19.00 9.61
N LEU A 207 9.65 18.01 8.97
CA LEU A 207 9.45 17.71 7.55
C LEU A 207 7.96 17.43 7.27
N PRO A 208 7.27 18.28 6.46
CA PRO A 208 5.88 18.04 6.15
C PRO A 208 5.76 16.89 5.14
N VAL A 209 4.87 15.95 5.43
CA VAL A 209 4.48 14.90 4.49
C VAL A 209 3.05 15.10 4.04
N MET A 210 2.81 14.85 2.76
CA MET A 210 1.54 15.06 2.08
C MET A 210 0.85 13.73 1.78
N GLY A 211 -0.37 13.79 1.26
CA GLY A 211 -1.16 12.64 0.88
C GLY A 211 -1.87 12.85 -0.46
N GLY A 212 -2.70 11.87 -0.81
CA GLY A 212 -3.58 11.89 -1.97
C GLY A 212 -4.22 10.52 -2.16
N TYR A 213 -5.53 10.49 -2.39
CA TYR A 213 -6.29 9.25 -2.61
C TYR A 213 -7.05 9.29 -3.92
N CYS A 214 -7.32 8.12 -4.47
CA CYS A 214 -8.09 7.98 -5.73
C CYS A 214 -9.54 8.41 -5.56
N GLU A 215 -10.09 8.30 -4.35
CA GLU A 215 -11.48 8.57 -3.98
C GLU A 215 -11.53 8.89 -2.48
N ALA A 216 -12.66 9.38 -1.97
CA ALA A 216 -12.85 9.71 -0.56
C ALA A 216 -13.99 8.88 0.07
N PRO A 217 -13.72 7.68 0.61
CA PRO A 217 -14.76 6.85 1.25
C PRO A 217 -15.33 7.46 2.53
N TRP A 218 -14.60 8.41 3.15
CA TRP A 218 -15.04 9.19 4.31
C TRP A 218 -16.03 10.31 3.95
N ASP A 219 -16.14 10.71 2.67
CA ASP A 219 -17.13 11.70 2.24
C ASP A 219 -18.55 11.20 2.53
N GLN A 220 -19.36 12.04 3.19
CA GLN A 220 -20.68 11.62 3.67
C GLN A 220 -21.75 11.56 2.57
N ARG A 221 -21.43 11.99 1.35
CA ARG A 221 -22.34 11.90 0.20
C ARG A 221 -22.47 10.47 -0.28
N ILE A 222 -23.71 10.07 -0.64
CA ILE A 222 -24.02 8.78 -1.23
C ILE A 222 -24.22 8.87 -2.76
N THR A 223 -23.66 9.89 -3.36
CA THR A 223 -23.64 10.14 -4.81
C THR A 223 -22.19 10.10 -5.31
N GLU A 224 -22.02 10.13 -6.63
CA GLU A 224 -20.72 10.41 -7.19
C GLU A 224 -20.20 11.76 -6.70
N ILE A 225 -18.90 11.83 -6.42
CA ILE A 225 -18.19 13.07 -6.13
C ILE A 225 -17.47 13.58 -7.38
N GLU A 226 -17.05 14.83 -7.34
CA GLU A 226 -16.39 15.51 -8.44
C GLU A 226 -15.11 14.76 -8.86
N PRO A 227 -14.69 14.90 -10.15
CA PRO A 227 -13.45 14.30 -10.62
C PRO A 227 -12.25 14.74 -9.77
N ASN A 228 -11.43 13.77 -9.38
CA ASN A 228 -10.35 13.93 -8.43
C ASN A 228 -9.15 14.70 -9.04
N SER A 229 -8.61 15.69 -8.32
CA SER A 229 -7.47 16.51 -8.72
C SER A 229 -6.12 15.78 -8.70
N ASN A 230 -6.03 14.62 -8.05
CA ASN A 230 -4.81 13.83 -7.98
C ASN A 230 -4.37 13.22 -9.33
N TYR A 231 -5.18 13.37 -10.38
CA TYR A 231 -4.84 12.99 -11.76
C TYR A 231 -4.41 14.17 -12.63
N VAL A 232 -4.25 15.36 -12.06
CA VAL A 232 -3.80 16.56 -12.77
C VAL A 232 -2.44 16.97 -12.24
N PHE A 233 -1.47 17.20 -13.13
CA PHE A 233 -0.18 17.78 -12.72
C PHE A 233 -0.41 19.16 -12.11
N SER A 234 0.16 19.41 -10.93
CA SER A 234 -0.02 20.65 -10.20
C SER A 234 1.13 20.92 -9.24
N HIS A 235 1.43 22.20 -9.03
CA HIS A 235 2.32 22.64 -7.94
C HIS A 235 1.62 22.67 -6.57
N ILE A 236 0.30 22.49 -6.54
CA ILE A 236 -0.46 22.38 -5.30
C ILE A 236 -0.19 21.02 -4.68
N ARG A 237 0.44 21.01 -3.51
CA ARG A 237 0.80 19.77 -2.80
C ARG A 237 -0.33 19.23 -1.95
N ASN A 238 -1.28 20.09 -1.56
CA ASN A 238 -2.43 19.73 -0.72
C ASN A 238 -3.48 18.93 -1.49
N ASP A 239 -4.10 17.96 -0.83
CA ASP A 239 -5.29 17.25 -1.32
C ASP A 239 -6.50 17.64 -0.45
N ALA A 240 -7.41 18.42 -1.02
CA ALA A 240 -8.61 18.90 -0.36
C ALA A 240 -9.65 17.78 -0.07
N LEU A 241 -9.47 16.59 -0.63
CA LEU A 241 -10.37 15.45 -0.37
C LEU A 241 -10.00 14.70 0.91
N ILE A 242 -8.75 14.78 1.39
CA ILE A 242 -8.36 14.12 2.64
C ILE A 242 -9.11 14.78 3.80
N ALA A 243 -9.83 13.96 4.56
CA ALA A 243 -10.68 14.36 5.69
C ALA A 243 -11.71 15.46 5.32
N SER A 244 -12.26 15.41 4.10
CA SER A 244 -13.32 16.31 3.63
C SER A 244 -14.61 16.24 4.48
N ASP A 245 -14.79 15.18 5.26
CA ASP A 245 -15.83 15.03 6.28
C ASP A 245 -15.63 15.93 7.51
N HIS A 246 -14.42 16.47 7.73
CA HIS A 246 -14.09 17.38 8.84
C HIS A 246 -14.10 18.87 8.50
N HIS A 247 -14.53 19.27 7.31
CA HIS A 247 -14.64 20.68 6.86
C HIS A 247 -13.33 21.47 6.96
N VAL A 248 -12.35 21.06 6.26
CA VAL A 248 -10.97 21.51 6.41
C VAL A 248 -10.61 22.72 5.55
N ASP A 249 -9.67 23.53 6.05
CA ASP A 249 -9.00 24.59 5.30
C ASP A 249 -8.01 24.00 4.28
N ASP A 250 -8.05 24.50 3.04
CA ASP A 250 -7.15 24.07 1.96
C ASP A 250 -5.71 24.63 2.10
N THR A 251 -5.44 25.44 3.12
CA THR A 251 -4.14 26.09 3.30
C THR A 251 -3.16 25.21 4.07
N VAL A 252 -1.91 25.17 3.61
CA VAL A 252 -0.81 24.58 4.37
C VAL A 252 -0.20 25.61 5.31
N THR A 253 0.33 25.18 6.47
CA THR A 253 0.89 26.07 7.52
C THR A 253 2.37 26.36 7.34
N PHE A 254 3.05 25.69 6.42
CA PHE A 254 4.48 25.80 6.16
C PHE A 254 4.77 26.44 4.80
N ASN A 255 5.95 27.06 4.67
CA ASN A 255 6.44 27.53 3.37
C ASN A 255 6.93 26.34 2.54
N GLN A 256 6.26 26.06 1.41
CA GLN A 256 6.54 24.91 0.55
C GLN A 256 7.95 24.95 -0.08
N ASP A 257 8.55 26.15 -0.23
CA ASP A 257 9.88 26.30 -0.83
C ASP A 257 11.02 25.90 0.14
N ASP A 258 10.72 25.79 1.43
CA ASP A 258 11.71 25.40 2.45
C ASP A 258 11.87 23.87 2.56
N PHE A 259 10.94 23.09 2.02
CA PHE A 259 10.88 21.64 2.18
C PHE A 259 10.71 20.89 0.86
N PRO A 260 11.29 19.69 0.72
CA PRO A 260 11.01 18.82 -0.41
C PRO A 260 9.54 18.39 -0.43
N TYR A 261 9.00 18.10 -1.59
CA TYR A 261 7.67 17.52 -1.72
C TYR A 261 7.73 16.02 -1.42
N LEU A 262 7.17 15.59 -0.29
CA LEU A 262 7.17 14.22 0.18
C LEU A 262 5.72 13.75 0.41
N THR A 263 5.44 12.45 0.19
CA THR A 263 4.17 11.86 0.60
C THR A 263 4.39 10.77 1.66
N ALA A 264 3.45 10.62 2.59
CA ALA A 264 3.37 9.48 3.51
C ALA A 264 2.04 8.73 3.36
N GLU A 265 1.02 9.40 2.81
CA GLU A 265 -0.32 8.83 2.64
C GLU A 265 -0.84 8.99 1.22
N LEU A 266 -0.03 8.56 0.23
CA LEU A 266 -0.54 8.33 -1.12
C LEU A 266 -1.28 6.99 -1.13
N GLY A 267 -2.55 6.98 -1.54
CA GLY A 267 -3.37 5.77 -1.49
C GLY A 267 -2.79 4.62 -2.32
N GLY A 268 -2.26 3.60 -1.64
CA GLY A 268 -1.85 2.35 -2.29
C GLY A 268 -3.04 1.47 -2.66
N GLY A 269 -4.15 1.73 -2.05
CA GLY A 269 -5.49 1.21 -2.24
C GLY A 269 -6.48 2.15 -1.59
N LEU A 270 -7.61 1.62 -1.12
CA LEU A 270 -8.61 2.44 -0.47
C LEU A 270 -9.47 1.61 0.48
N GLN A 271 -9.64 2.09 1.72
CA GLN A 271 -10.62 1.53 2.64
C GLN A 271 -12.04 1.93 2.19
N VAL A 272 -13.00 1.11 2.55
CA VAL A 272 -14.43 1.40 2.35
C VAL A 272 -15.09 1.66 3.69
N THR A 273 -16.07 2.56 3.71
CA THR A 273 -16.94 2.80 4.85
C THR A 273 -18.29 2.13 4.65
N LYS A 274 -19.07 2.04 5.70
CA LYS A 274 -20.41 1.46 5.60
C LYS A 274 -21.31 2.19 4.60
N HIS A 275 -21.20 3.51 4.52
CA HIS A 275 -22.06 4.35 3.68
C HIS A 275 -21.49 4.65 2.28
N ARG A 276 -20.15 4.46 2.07
CA ARG A 276 -19.51 4.77 0.79
C ARG A 276 -18.45 3.72 0.42
N ARG A 277 -18.62 3.05 -0.74
CA ARG A 277 -17.88 1.85 -1.12
C ARG A 277 -17.37 1.92 -2.56
N PRO A 278 -16.42 2.82 -2.86
CA PRO A 278 -15.82 2.89 -4.20
C PRO A 278 -14.90 1.70 -4.46
N ILE A 279 -14.74 1.37 -5.75
CA ILE A 279 -13.80 0.36 -6.23
C ILE A 279 -12.57 1.08 -6.79
N VAL A 280 -11.38 0.67 -6.40
CA VAL A 280 -10.10 1.19 -6.90
C VAL A 280 -9.38 0.12 -7.71
N SER A 281 -8.89 0.51 -8.89
CA SER A 281 -8.12 -0.33 -9.80
C SER A 281 -6.62 -0.02 -9.73
N GLY A 282 -5.78 -0.91 -10.27
CA GLY A 282 -4.35 -0.67 -10.43
C GLY A 282 -4.05 0.60 -11.24
N ASN A 283 -4.83 0.84 -12.31
CA ASN A 283 -4.66 2.06 -13.12
C ASN A 283 -4.96 3.34 -12.34
N ASP A 284 -5.94 3.33 -11.42
CA ASP A 284 -6.21 4.48 -10.55
C ASP A 284 -4.96 4.83 -9.72
N VAL A 285 -4.34 3.83 -9.11
CA VAL A 285 -3.13 4.02 -8.27
C VAL A 285 -1.91 4.37 -9.12
N GLY A 286 -1.73 3.70 -10.26
CA GLY A 286 -0.61 3.95 -11.17
C GLY A 286 -0.61 5.35 -11.77
N ALA A 287 -1.75 5.80 -12.31
CA ALA A 287 -1.89 7.14 -12.90
C ALA A 287 -1.74 8.25 -11.85
N MET A 288 -2.32 8.08 -10.65
CA MET A 288 -2.15 9.01 -9.53
C MET A 288 -0.68 9.10 -9.11
N SER A 289 0.00 7.97 -8.95
CA SER A 289 1.42 7.93 -8.57
C SER A 289 2.31 8.61 -9.60
N LEU A 290 2.08 8.35 -10.89
CA LEU A 290 2.78 9.02 -11.98
C LEU A 290 2.52 10.53 -11.99
N THR A 291 1.29 10.95 -11.72
CA THR A 291 0.94 12.38 -11.64
C THR A 291 1.69 13.07 -10.50
N LYS A 292 1.75 12.47 -9.32
CA LYS A 292 2.56 13.00 -8.20
C LYS A 292 4.04 13.05 -8.57
N LEU A 293 4.55 12.01 -9.25
CA LEU A 293 5.92 11.97 -9.71
C LEU A 293 6.22 13.12 -10.69
N GLY A 294 5.37 13.34 -11.69
CA GLY A 294 5.48 14.46 -12.65
C GLY A 294 5.28 15.82 -11.99
N SER A 295 4.58 15.90 -10.87
CA SER A 295 4.37 17.14 -10.08
C SER A 295 5.52 17.49 -9.13
N GLY A 296 6.60 16.71 -9.12
CA GLY A 296 7.82 17.05 -8.38
C GLY A 296 8.00 16.34 -7.03
N VAL A 297 7.21 15.29 -6.74
CA VAL A 297 7.41 14.51 -5.50
C VAL A 297 8.81 13.91 -5.45
N GLY A 298 9.39 13.80 -4.27
CA GLY A 298 10.73 13.23 -4.00
C GLY A 298 10.72 12.05 -3.02
N LEU A 299 9.55 11.63 -2.56
CA LEU A 299 9.27 10.40 -1.81
C LEU A 299 7.85 9.96 -2.14
N LEU A 300 7.68 8.75 -2.67
CA LEU A 300 6.38 8.09 -2.78
C LEU A 300 6.15 7.23 -1.53
N GLY A 301 5.31 7.70 -0.63
CA GLY A 301 4.91 6.99 0.58
C GLY A 301 3.45 6.58 0.50
N TYR A 302 3.20 5.27 0.50
CA TYR A 302 1.87 4.68 0.27
C TYR A 302 1.18 4.29 1.57
N TYR A 303 -0.08 4.69 1.72
CA TYR A 303 -0.99 4.28 2.78
C TYR A 303 -2.27 3.67 2.18
N MET A 304 -2.64 2.43 2.43
CA MET A 304 -1.82 1.32 2.94
C MET A 304 -1.08 0.65 1.78
N TYR A 305 0.12 0.16 2.05
CA TYR A 305 0.81 -0.75 1.13
C TYR A 305 0.52 -2.21 1.46
N HIS A 306 0.29 -2.51 2.71
CA HIS A 306 -0.05 -3.84 3.22
C HIS A 306 -1.34 -3.77 4.02
N GLY A 307 -2.34 -4.53 3.64
CA GLY A 307 -3.57 -4.70 4.38
C GLY A 307 -3.39 -5.54 5.66
N GLY A 308 -4.45 -5.69 6.42
CA GLY A 308 -4.40 -6.45 7.66
C GLY A 308 -5.76 -6.74 8.26
N SER A 309 -5.75 -7.13 9.53
CA SER A 309 -6.94 -7.39 10.35
C SER A 309 -6.75 -6.71 11.71
N ASN A 310 -7.75 -6.02 12.21
CA ASN A 310 -7.71 -5.56 13.59
C ASN A 310 -7.46 -6.77 14.53
N PRO A 311 -6.53 -6.65 15.49
CA PRO A 311 -6.22 -7.77 16.38
C PRO A 311 -7.37 -8.03 17.36
N ASP A 312 -7.37 -9.22 17.93
CA ASP A 312 -8.24 -9.54 19.05
C ASP A 312 -8.05 -8.57 20.22
N SER A 313 -9.14 -8.23 20.88
CA SER A 313 -9.19 -7.33 22.03
C SER A 313 -9.99 -7.96 23.16
N LYS A 314 -9.98 -7.32 24.34
CA LYS A 314 -10.68 -7.85 25.54
C LYS A 314 -11.87 -7.00 25.94
N LEU A 315 -11.81 -5.68 25.72
CA LEU A 315 -12.79 -4.73 26.26
C LEU A 315 -13.71 -4.15 25.20
N SER A 316 -13.21 -3.93 24.00
CA SER A 316 -13.95 -3.27 22.93
C SER A 316 -13.44 -3.70 21.57
N THR A 317 -14.27 -3.57 20.53
CA THR A 317 -13.83 -3.68 19.13
C THR A 317 -12.95 -2.50 18.76
N LEU A 318 -12.03 -2.65 17.82
CA LEU A 318 -10.90 -1.73 17.60
C LEU A 318 -11.01 -0.84 16.37
N GLN A 319 -12.06 -1.00 15.56
CA GLN A 319 -12.29 -0.18 14.36
C GLN A 319 -12.81 1.22 14.69
N GLU A 320 -12.62 2.15 13.78
CA GLU A 320 -13.34 3.42 13.77
C GLU A 320 -14.84 3.17 13.63
N SER A 321 -15.65 3.86 14.41
CA SER A 321 -17.10 3.68 14.42
C SER A 321 -17.83 4.93 14.89
N ARG A 322 -19.03 5.14 14.34
CA ARG A 322 -19.98 6.16 14.83
C ARG A 322 -20.35 5.99 16.30
N ALA A 323 -20.30 4.75 16.80
CA ALA A 323 -20.53 4.46 18.22
C ALA A 323 -19.52 5.12 19.16
N THR A 324 -18.34 5.49 18.65
CA THR A 324 -17.29 6.21 19.39
C THR A 324 -17.15 7.68 18.99
N GLY A 325 -18.15 8.22 18.28
CA GLY A 325 -18.22 9.65 17.93
C GLY A 325 -17.53 10.03 16.62
N TYR A 326 -17.09 9.06 15.82
CA TYR A 326 -16.58 9.29 14.47
C TYR A 326 -17.71 9.41 13.45
N LEU A 327 -17.42 9.91 12.25
CA LEU A 327 -18.41 10.07 11.18
C LEU A 327 -18.62 8.79 10.38
N ASN A 328 -17.67 7.86 10.45
CA ASN A 328 -17.62 6.65 9.66
C ASN A 328 -17.81 5.40 10.51
N ASP A 329 -18.38 4.35 9.89
CA ASP A 329 -18.30 2.98 10.38
C ASP A 329 -17.45 2.17 9.41
N LEU A 330 -16.47 1.45 9.94
CA LEU A 330 -15.57 0.56 9.21
C LEU A 330 -15.85 -0.90 9.57
N PRO A 331 -15.38 -1.88 8.77
CA PRO A 331 -15.44 -3.27 9.17
C PRO A 331 -14.74 -3.47 10.52
N GLU A 332 -15.27 -4.39 11.33
CA GLU A 332 -14.76 -4.64 12.68
C GLU A 332 -13.34 -5.21 12.65
N ILE A 333 -13.10 -6.18 11.76
CA ILE A 333 -11.84 -6.91 11.67
C ILE A 333 -11.10 -6.56 10.38
N ASN A 334 -11.79 -6.52 9.26
CA ASN A 334 -11.17 -6.35 7.95
C ASN A 334 -10.49 -4.98 7.81
N TYR A 335 -9.20 -5.03 7.57
CA TYR A 335 -8.40 -3.87 7.20
C TYR A 335 -7.58 -4.15 5.93
N ASP A 336 -8.23 -4.76 4.93
CA ASP A 336 -7.60 -5.11 3.65
C ASP A 336 -7.15 -3.89 2.84
N PHE A 337 -7.89 -2.79 2.95
CA PHE A 337 -7.63 -1.52 2.29
C PHE A 337 -7.52 -1.60 0.75
N ASN A 338 -7.87 -2.72 0.14
CA ASN A 338 -7.53 -3.03 -1.25
C ASN A 338 -6.05 -2.72 -1.57
N ALA A 339 -5.18 -3.00 -0.60
CA ALA A 339 -3.77 -2.63 -0.60
C ALA A 339 -2.96 -3.41 -1.66
N PRO A 340 -1.78 -2.95 -2.05
CA PRO A 340 -0.82 -3.69 -2.87
C PRO A 340 -0.58 -5.12 -2.40
N ILE A 341 -0.29 -5.30 -1.12
CA ILE A 341 -0.31 -6.61 -0.46
C ILE A 341 -1.59 -6.68 0.37
N ARG A 342 -2.48 -7.60 0.02
CA ARG A 342 -3.82 -7.75 0.60
C ARG A 342 -3.76 -8.31 2.02
N GLN A 343 -4.90 -8.33 2.69
CA GLN A 343 -5.10 -8.78 4.09
C GLN A 343 -4.40 -10.12 4.41
N TYR A 344 -4.34 -11.06 3.46
CA TYR A 344 -3.74 -12.38 3.65
C TYR A 344 -2.39 -12.55 2.92
N GLY A 345 -1.72 -11.45 2.59
CA GLY A 345 -0.41 -11.48 1.95
C GLY A 345 -0.41 -11.77 0.44
N THR A 346 -1.58 -11.84 -0.20
CA THR A 346 -1.69 -11.91 -1.68
C THR A 346 -1.43 -10.55 -2.29
N ILE A 347 -0.93 -10.51 -3.52
CA ILE A 347 -0.69 -9.25 -4.24
C ILE A 347 -1.88 -8.85 -5.10
N SER A 348 -2.08 -7.54 -5.26
CA SER A 348 -3.08 -6.94 -6.15
C SER A 348 -2.43 -6.32 -7.38
N ASP A 349 -3.25 -5.82 -8.31
CA ASP A 349 -2.78 -5.06 -9.46
C ASP A 349 -2.12 -3.73 -9.03
N ASN A 350 -2.53 -3.15 -7.90
CA ASN A 350 -1.91 -1.97 -7.32
C ASN A 350 -0.41 -2.21 -7.02
N TYR A 351 -0.07 -3.39 -6.52
CA TYR A 351 1.32 -3.79 -6.28
C TYR A 351 2.15 -3.76 -7.57
N ARG A 352 1.58 -4.28 -8.66
CA ARG A 352 2.25 -4.36 -9.95
C ARG A 352 2.51 -2.95 -10.52
N GLU A 353 1.52 -2.06 -10.43
CA GLU A 353 1.64 -0.67 -10.88
C GLU A 353 2.69 0.13 -10.09
N ILE A 354 2.65 0.04 -8.76
CA ILE A 354 3.62 0.72 -7.90
C ILE A 354 5.04 0.20 -8.17
N ARG A 355 5.19 -1.11 -8.37
CA ARG A 355 6.48 -1.76 -8.63
C ARG A 355 7.16 -1.22 -9.88
N LEU A 356 6.42 -0.88 -10.94
CA LEU A 356 6.99 -0.26 -12.14
C LEU A 356 7.75 1.03 -11.80
N LEU A 357 7.11 1.93 -11.04
CA LEU A 357 7.74 3.17 -10.61
C LEU A 357 8.86 2.92 -9.60
N ALA A 358 8.64 2.02 -8.64
CA ALA A 358 9.61 1.73 -7.60
C ALA A 358 10.94 1.18 -8.17
N TYR A 359 10.91 0.31 -9.16
CA TYR A 359 12.11 -0.20 -9.83
C TYR A 359 12.84 0.90 -10.60
N CYS A 360 12.10 1.74 -11.32
CA CYS A 360 12.69 2.90 -11.99
C CYS A 360 13.39 3.82 -10.99
N LEU A 361 12.73 4.12 -9.86
CA LEU A 361 13.27 5.02 -8.84
C LEU A 361 14.46 4.42 -8.08
N GLN A 362 14.61 3.10 -7.98
CA GLN A 362 15.81 2.48 -7.42
C GLN A 362 17.07 2.79 -8.24
N ASP A 363 16.97 2.81 -9.58
CA ASP A 363 18.11 2.96 -10.46
C ASP A 363 18.29 4.39 -11.00
N PHE A 364 17.20 5.12 -11.22
CA PHE A 364 17.19 6.45 -11.84
C PHE A 364 16.63 7.54 -10.91
N GLY A 365 16.15 7.17 -9.73
CA GLY A 365 15.49 8.10 -8.82
C GLY A 365 16.41 9.19 -8.27
N ALA A 366 17.70 8.91 -8.09
CA ALA A 366 18.65 9.92 -7.62
C ALA A 366 18.79 11.10 -8.62
N ASP A 367 18.79 10.79 -9.91
CA ASP A 367 18.77 11.77 -10.98
C ASP A 367 17.44 12.54 -10.98
N LEU A 368 16.31 11.82 -11.03
CA LEU A 368 14.98 12.41 -11.05
C LEU A 368 14.69 13.30 -9.84
N ALA A 369 15.18 12.95 -8.64
CA ALA A 369 14.98 13.74 -7.41
C ALA A 369 15.52 15.16 -7.53
N ALA A 370 16.62 15.36 -8.26
CA ALA A 370 17.25 16.66 -8.42
C ALA A 370 16.54 17.57 -9.45
N LEU A 371 15.67 17.00 -10.30
CA LEU A 371 14.99 17.70 -11.38
C LEU A 371 13.76 18.45 -10.89
N SER A 372 13.57 19.69 -11.35
CA SER A 372 12.39 20.52 -11.05
C SER A 372 11.24 20.20 -11.98
N ALA A 373 10.01 20.26 -11.49
CA ALA A 373 8.81 20.09 -12.31
C ALA A 373 8.41 21.40 -12.99
N ASP A 374 8.08 21.32 -14.27
CA ASP A 374 7.52 22.40 -15.10
C ASP A 374 6.25 21.83 -15.76
N ILE A 375 5.11 22.46 -15.51
CA ILE A 375 3.77 21.93 -15.80
C ILE A 375 3.10 22.81 -16.85
N ASP A 376 2.68 22.20 -17.97
CA ASP A 376 2.05 22.89 -19.09
C ASP A 376 0.92 22.01 -19.70
N PRO A 377 -0.30 22.53 -19.85
CA PRO A 377 -0.77 23.80 -19.27
C PRO A 377 -1.00 23.72 -17.75
N GLU A 378 -0.69 24.79 -17.08
CA GLU A 378 -1.01 24.95 -15.66
C GLU A 378 -2.54 25.07 -15.49
N PHE A 379 -3.10 24.51 -14.38
CA PHE A 379 -4.51 24.61 -14.02
C PHE A 379 -5.54 23.93 -14.94
N VAL A 380 -5.23 22.75 -15.45
CA VAL A 380 -6.24 21.90 -16.08
C VAL A 380 -7.26 21.45 -15.02
N LYS A 381 -8.55 21.62 -15.30
CA LYS A 381 -9.61 21.13 -14.39
C LYS A 381 -9.68 19.61 -14.41
N PRO A 382 -9.88 18.94 -13.26
CA PRO A 382 -10.01 17.48 -13.20
C PRO A 382 -11.08 16.90 -14.13
N GLY A 383 -12.19 17.62 -14.34
CA GLY A 383 -13.27 17.21 -15.25
C GLY A 383 -13.02 17.54 -16.74
N ASP A 384 -11.89 18.16 -17.10
CA ASP A 384 -11.52 18.39 -18.50
C ASP A 384 -11.02 17.09 -19.12
N THR A 385 -11.77 16.56 -20.07
CA THR A 385 -11.47 15.34 -20.82
C THR A 385 -10.78 15.59 -22.17
N HIS A 386 -10.60 16.86 -22.56
CA HIS A 386 -10.12 17.26 -23.87
C HIS A 386 -8.65 17.67 -23.90
N THR A 387 -8.14 18.21 -22.77
CA THR A 387 -6.78 18.72 -22.71
C THR A 387 -5.80 17.61 -22.29
N LEU A 388 -4.80 17.34 -23.12
CA LEU A 388 -3.69 16.44 -22.77
C LEU A 388 -2.87 17.07 -21.65
N ARG A 389 -2.67 16.33 -20.56
CA ARG A 389 -1.93 16.78 -19.38
C ARG A 389 -0.47 16.38 -19.53
N VAL A 390 0.43 17.36 -19.50
CA VAL A 390 1.87 17.18 -19.66
C VAL A 390 2.63 17.88 -18.53
N SER A 391 3.67 17.26 -18.05
CA SER A 391 4.66 17.88 -17.16
C SER A 391 6.06 17.48 -17.58
N VAL A 392 7.05 18.32 -17.35
CA VAL A 392 8.45 18.02 -17.64
C VAL A 392 9.27 18.21 -16.37
N ARG A 393 9.96 17.15 -15.92
CA ARG A 393 10.99 17.31 -14.87
C ARG A 393 12.35 17.44 -15.53
N HIS A 394 13.08 18.54 -15.23
CA HIS A 394 14.33 18.87 -15.93
C HIS A 394 15.27 19.76 -15.09
N ASP A 395 16.51 19.84 -15.55
CA ASP A 395 17.55 20.76 -15.07
C ASP A 395 18.10 21.66 -16.20
N ASP A 396 17.35 21.85 -17.29
CA ASP A 396 17.73 22.53 -18.52
C ASP A 396 18.81 21.80 -19.38
N THR A 397 19.20 20.59 -19.06
CA THR A 397 20.10 19.76 -19.86
C THR A 397 19.48 18.44 -20.29
N HIS A 398 18.76 17.79 -19.37
CA HIS A 398 18.10 16.50 -19.54
C HIS A 398 16.85 16.44 -18.67
N GLY A 399 16.06 15.38 -18.83
CA GLY A 399 14.89 15.18 -18.01
C GLY A 399 13.93 14.11 -18.51
N TYR A 400 12.68 14.25 -18.06
CA TYR A 400 11.59 13.33 -18.35
C TYR A 400 10.31 14.12 -18.67
N VAL A 401 9.65 13.74 -19.75
CA VAL A 401 8.33 14.27 -20.13
C VAL A 401 7.26 13.31 -19.62
N PHE A 402 6.40 13.77 -18.74
CA PHE A 402 5.29 13.03 -18.17
C PHE A 402 4.01 13.35 -18.92
N VAL A 403 3.22 12.32 -19.21
CA VAL A 403 1.93 12.42 -19.88
C VAL A 403 0.89 11.69 -19.06
N ASN A 404 -0.24 12.31 -18.79
CA ASN A 404 -1.38 11.68 -18.17
C ASN A 404 -2.68 11.97 -18.93
N ASN A 405 -3.17 10.98 -19.68
CA ASN A 405 -4.46 10.99 -20.36
C ASN A 405 -5.45 10.05 -19.68
N TYR A 406 -5.37 9.99 -18.35
CA TYR A 406 -6.23 9.21 -17.48
C TYR A 406 -6.95 10.10 -16.47
N GLN A 407 -8.24 9.87 -16.29
CA GLN A 407 -9.00 10.41 -15.17
C GLN A 407 -9.93 9.30 -14.67
N ARG A 408 -9.89 9.03 -13.38
CA ARG A 408 -10.75 8.02 -12.78
C ARG A 408 -12.21 8.25 -13.18
N ARG A 409 -12.86 7.21 -13.71
CA ARG A 409 -14.28 7.17 -14.12
C ARG A 409 -14.67 8.09 -15.28
N LEU A 410 -13.71 8.72 -15.95
CA LEU A 410 -13.96 9.50 -17.16
C LEU A 410 -13.25 8.87 -18.36
N THR A 411 -13.86 9.00 -19.52
CA THR A 411 -13.21 8.69 -20.80
C THR A 411 -12.59 9.98 -21.34
N MET A 412 -11.27 9.96 -21.53
CA MET A 412 -10.53 11.08 -22.12
C MET A 412 -10.60 11.03 -23.64
N ASP A 413 -10.32 12.14 -24.31
CA ASP A 413 -10.16 12.14 -25.75
C ASP A 413 -8.84 11.46 -26.17
N ASP A 414 -8.85 10.82 -27.32
CA ASP A 414 -7.63 10.36 -27.98
C ASP A 414 -6.90 11.55 -28.64
N HIS A 415 -5.59 11.64 -28.44
CA HIS A 415 -4.75 12.66 -29.06
C HIS A 415 -3.88 12.03 -30.15
N LYS A 416 -3.97 12.54 -31.38
CA LYS A 416 -3.25 12.03 -32.55
C LYS A 416 -2.07 12.93 -32.92
N ASP A 417 -1.01 12.32 -33.48
CA ASP A 417 0.18 13.04 -33.98
C ASP A 417 0.82 14.01 -32.98
N VAL A 418 0.76 13.69 -31.69
CA VAL A 418 1.34 14.53 -30.62
C VAL A 418 2.85 14.58 -30.77
N VAL A 419 3.43 15.77 -30.66
CA VAL A 419 4.88 15.98 -30.55
C VAL A 419 5.18 16.46 -29.14
N LEU A 420 5.81 15.61 -28.35
CA LEU A 420 6.29 15.97 -27.03
C LEU A 420 7.63 16.69 -27.11
N GLU A 421 7.90 17.59 -26.17
CA GLU A 421 9.14 18.38 -26.14
C GLU A 421 9.80 18.31 -24.75
N GLY A 422 11.06 17.88 -24.72
CA GLY A 422 11.93 17.98 -23.56
C GLY A 422 12.59 19.35 -23.47
N LYS A 423 12.54 19.99 -22.32
CA LYS A 423 13.06 21.36 -22.09
C LYS A 423 14.57 21.35 -21.88
N THR A 424 15.29 22.26 -22.60
CA THR A 424 16.74 22.51 -22.45
C THR A 424 17.02 24.01 -22.49
N LYS A 425 18.25 24.42 -22.15
CA LYS A 425 18.70 25.81 -22.32
C LYS A 425 18.78 26.25 -23.79
N GLY A 426 18.85 25.28 -24.70
CA GLY A 426 18.91 25.51 -26.15
C GLY A 426 17.61 25.14 -26.83
N GLU A 427 17.75 24.48 -28.00
CA GLU A 427 16.59 23.93 -28.70
C GLU A 427 16.00 22.78 -27.90
N PRO A 428 14.66 22.67 -27.82
CA PRO A 428 14.01 21.58 -27.13
C PRO A 428 14.29 20.23 -27.83
N VAL A 429 14.38 19.18 -27.05
CA VAL A 429 14.45 17.82 -27.60
C VAL A 429 13.04 17.40 -28.03
N ARG A 430 12.83 17.26 -29.33
CA ARG A 430 11.55 16.86 -29.91
C ARG A 430 11.47 15.35 -30.04
N PHE A 431 10.44 14.78 -29.46
CA PHE A 431 10.12 13.37 -29.62
C PHE A 431 9.49 13.13 -31.01
N PRO A 432 9.63 11.93 -31.56
CA PRO A 432 8.83 11.51 -32.70
C PRO A 432 7.33 11.66 -32.43
N LYS A 433 6.56 11.88 -33.52
CA LYS A 433 5.09 11.91 -33.40
C LYS A 433 4.54 10.62 -32.81
N THR A 434 3.63 10.75 -31.86
CA THR A 434 2.99 9.62 -31.20
C THR A 434 1.51 9.89 -30.95
N ASP A 435 0.70 8.84 -30.91
CA ASP A 435 -0.68 8.91 -30.47
C ASP A 435 -0.73 8.66 -28.97
N ILE A 436 -1.58 9.38 -28.25
CA ILE A 436 -1.86 9.19 -26.82
C ILE A 436 -3.35 8.83 -26.69
N ALA A 437 -3.61 7.59 -26.35
CA ALA A 437 -4.98 7.09 -26.22
C ALA A 437 -5.62 7.48 -24.88
N SER A 438 -6.96 7.45 -24.83
CA SER A 438 -7.68 7.53 -23.56
C SER A 438 -7.22 6.43 -22.59
N GLY A 439 -6.99 6.80 -21.35
CA GLY A 439 -6.52 5.87 -20.31
C GLY A 439 -4.99 5.69 -20.24
N GLU A 440 -4.25 6.28 -21.17
CA GLU A 440 -2.79 6.16 -21.20
C GLU A 440 -2.11 7.14 -20.24
N TYR A 441 -1.09 6.67 -19.53
CA TYR A 441 -0.18 7.47 -18.71
C TYR A 441 1.23 6.87 -18.78
N ALA A 442 2.22 7.71 -18.98
CA ALA A 442 3.62 7.31 -19.15
C ALA A 442 4.57 8.48 -18.90
N PHE A 443 5.86 8.20 -18.81
CA PHE A 443 6.89 9.24 -18.88
C PHE A 443 8.06 8.78 -19.73
N TYR A 444 8.68 9.72 -20.43
CA TYR A 444 9.66 9.48 -21.47
C TYR A 444 10.94 10.25 -21.18
N PRO A 445 12.11 9.60 -21.16
CA PRO A 445 13.38 10.26 -20.91
C PRO A 445 13.91 11.00 -22.14
N TYR A 446 14.62 12.09 -21.89
CA TYR A 446 15.42 12.75 -22.95
C TYR A 446 16.78 13.19 -22.40
N ASN A 447 17.82 13.15 -23.28
CA ASN A 447 19.20 13.37 -22.94
C ASN A 447 19.69 12.57 -21.74
N MET A 448 19.16 11.33 -21.61
CA MET A 448 19.42 10.46 -20.46
C MET A 448 20.79 9.77 -20.62
N LYS A 449 21.65 9.91 -19.62
CA LYS A 449 22.92 9.19 -19.56
C LYS A 449 22.76 7.77 -19.06
N LEU A 450 23.20 6.80 -19.85
CA LEU A 450 23.18 5.37 -19.54
C LEU A 450 24.64 4.84 -19.57
N GLY A 451 25.38 5.04 -18.48
CA GLY A 451 26.82 4.85 -18.45
C GLY A 451 27.53 5.87 -19.36
N GLU A 452 28.29 5.37 -20.32
CA GLU A 452 29.00 6.22 -21.33
C GLU A 452 28.11 6.56 -22.54
N HIS A 453 26.87 6.10 -22.59
CA HIS A 453 25.97 6.28 -23.71
C HIS A 453 24.97 7.41 -23.44
N LEU A 454 24.59 8.14 -24.47
CA LEU A 454 23.60 9.21 -24.39
C LEU A 454 22.35 8.84 -25.20
N LEU A 455 21.26 8.57 -24.49
CA LEU A 455 19.93 8.42 -25.06
C LEU A 455 19.33 9.81 -25.25
N VAL A 456 19.20 10.24 -26.50
CA VAL A 456 18.62 11.56 -26.84
C VAL A 456 17.12 11.57 -26.54
N SER A 457 16.39 10.52 -26.94
CA SER A 457 14.96 10.36 -26.61
C SER A 457 14.50 8.91 -26.81
N ALA A 458 13.45 8.53 -26.10
CA ALA A 458 12.74 7.28 -26.33
C ALA A 458 11.26 7.43 -25.97
N LEU A 459 10.37 6.86 -26.79
CA LEU A 459 8.94 6.72 -26.48
C LEU A 459 8.68 5.43 -25.68
N ALA A 460 9.50 5.22 -24.64
CA ALA A 460 9.42 4.10 -23.71
C ALA A 460 9.82 4.57 -22.30
N THR A 461 9.15 4.03 -21.30
CA THR A 461 9.40 4.36 -19.89
C THR A 461 10.55 3.49 -19.35
N PRO A 462 11.57 4.05 -18.67
CA PRO A 462 12.60 3.24 -18.03
C PRO A 462 12.01 2.41 -16.88
N LEU A 463 12.37 1.12 -16.84
CA LEU A 463 11.95 0.20 -15.77
C LEU A 463 13.05 -0.01 -14.74
N CYS A 464 14.19 -0.50 -15.18
CA CYS A 464 15.33 -0.78 -14.31
C CYS A 464 16.63 -0.96 -15.12
N LYS A 465 17.72 -1.12 -14.38
CA LYS A 465 19.02 -1.55 -14.89
C LYS A 465 19.36 -2.92 -14.30
N LEU A 466 19.85 -3.83 -15.11
CA LEU A 466 20.39 -5.12 -14.69
C LEU A 466 21.90 -5.16 -14.98
N THR A 467 22.64 -5.80 -14.09
CA THR A 467 24.05 -6.14 -14.36
C THR A 467 24.13 -7.63 -14.69
N VAL A 468 24.43 -7.96 -15.94
CA VAL A 468 24.48 -9.32 -16.47
C VAL A 468 25.88 -9.57 -17.01
N ASP A 469 26.60 -10.56 -16.47
CA ASP A 469 27.98 -10.89 -16.84
C ASP A 469 28.93 -9.66 -16.80
N GLY A 470 28.68 -8.73 -15.88
CA GLY A 470 29.47 -7.50 -15.72
C GLY A 470 29.06 -6.36 -16.67
N GLU A 471 28.11 -6.56 -17.56
CA GLU A 471 27.57 -5.53 -18.46
C GLU A 471 26.20 -5.01 -17.97
N ASN A 472 25.95 -3.72 -18.19
CA ASN A 472 24.66 -3.11 -17.89
C ASN A 472 23.68 -3.34 -19.05
N VAL A 473 22.48 -3.85 -18.72
CA VAL A 473 21.34 -3.94 -19.61
C VAL A 473 20.25 -3.02 -19.06
N TYR A 474 19.81 -2.05 -19.84
CA TYR A 474 18.79 -1.09 -19.46
C TYR A 474 17.44 -1.53 -19.96
N VAL A 475 16.49 -1.74 -19.05
CA VAL A 475 15.16 -2.25 -19.37
C VAL A 475 14.18 -1.09 -19.45
N PHE A 476 13.46 -1.02 -20.55
CA PHE A 476 12.39 -0.05 -20.81
C PHE A 476 11.09 -0.79 -21.10
N TYR A 477 9.97 -0.10 -20.94
CA TYR A 477 8.68 -0.68 -21.29
C TYR A 477 7.73 0.32 -21.95
N GLY A 478 6.76 -0.23 -22.67
CA GLY A 478 5.69 0.48 -23.34
C GLY A 478 5.11 -0.37 -24.47
N ASP A 479 3.90 -0.05 -24.91
CA ASP A 479 3.21 -0.80 -25.97
C ASP A 479 3.38 -0.16 -27.36
N LYS A 480 4.12 0.96 -27.42
CA LYS A 480 4.48 1.67 -28.65
C LYS A 480 5.85 1.26 -29.14
N ASP A 481 6.14 1.57 -30.42
CA ASP A 481 7.51 1.54 -30.93
C ASP A 481 8.37 2.53 -30.11
N PRO A 482 9.38 2.08 -29.39
CA PRO A 482 10.16 2.91 -28.48
C PRO A 482 10.96 4.01 -29.17
N GLN A 483 11.24 3.89 -30.45
CA GLN A 483 11.95 4.86 -31.30
C GLN A 483 13.21 5.45 -30.61
N PHE A 484 14.08 4.58 -30.09
CA PHE A 484 15.32 5.01 -29.41
C PHE A 484 16.20 5.84 -30.32
N THR A 485 16.49 7.07 -29.92
CA THR A 485 17.43 7.97 -30.60
C THR A 485 18.68 8.15 -29.75
N TRP A 486 19.86 7.91 -30.33
CA TRP A 486 21.14 7.93 -29.62
C TRP A 486 22.09 9.01 -30.20
N ASP A 487 22.89 9.60 -29.32
CA ASP A 487 24.08 10.33 -29.70
C ASP A 487 25.30 9.42 -29.49
N GLY A 488 25.87 8.96 -30.59
CA GLY A 488 26.96 7.97 -30.59
C GLY A 488 26.49 6.51 -30.51
N THR A 489 27.25 5.67 -29.81
CA THR A 489 27.00 4.22 -29.73
C THR A 489 25.81 3.93 -28.81
N PRO A 490 24.84 3.11 -29.22
CA PRO A 490 23.74 2.70 -28.37
C PRO A 490 24.19 1.89 -27.15
N ALA A 491 23.52 2.07 -26.01
CA ALA A 491 23.60 1.14 -24.88
C ALA A 491 22.86 -0.18 -25.20
N LYS A 492 23.16 -1.23 -24.43
CA LYS A 492 22.38 -2.47 -24.49
C LYS A 492 21.04 -2.24 -23.80
N VAL A 493 19.97 -2.32 -24.56
CA VAL A 493 18.60 -2.10 -24.08
C VAL A 493 17.73 -3.32 -24.32
N MET A 494 16.79 -3.56 -23.38
CA MET A 494 15.68 -4.49 -23.51
C MET A 494 14.39 -3.69 -23.48
N HIS A 495 13.45 -4.00 -24.36
CA HIS A 495 12.14 -3.36 -24.39
C HIS A 495 11.06 -4.40 -24.13
N LEU A 496 10.21 -4.13 -23.14
CA LEU A 496 9.10 -4.98 -22.73
C LEU A 496 7.76 -4.34 -23.13
N SER A 497 6.76 -5.16 -23.39
CA SER A 497 5.38 -4.68 -23.35
C SER A 497 5.02 -4.20 -21.93
N ARG A 498 4.01 -3.33 -21.80
CA ARG A 498 3.53 -2.93 -20.47
C ARG A 498 3.03 -4.14 -19.66
N ALA A 499 2.39 -5.11 -20.30
CA ALA A 499 1.93 -6.34 -19.66
C ALA A 499 3.10 -7.18 -19.09
N ASP A 500 4.18 -7.36 -19.85
CA ASP A 500 5.38 -8.04 -19.37
C ASP A 500 6.04 -7.26 -18.22
N ALA A 501 6.12 -5.94 -18.31
CA ALA A 501 6.67 -5.12 -17.25
C ALA A 501 5.87 -5.21 -15.94
N LEU A 502 4.54 -5.26 -16.00
CA LEU A 502 3.67 -5.50 -14.84
C LEU A 502 3.89 -6.87 -14.20
N SER A 503 4.32 -7.86 -14.97
CA SER A 503 4.66 -9.20 -14.47
C SER A 503 6.13 -9.32 -14.00
N ALA A 504 6.97 -8.30 -14.22
CA ALA A 504 8.39 -8.36 -13.97
C ALA A 504 8.73 -8.28 -12.47
N ALA A 505 9.57 -9.19 -12.00
CA ALA A 505 10.23 -9.14 -10.71
C ALA A 505 11.75 -9.12 -10.91
N ARG A 506 12.46 -8.25 -10.19
CA ARG A 506 13.92 -8.18 -10.17
C ARG A 506 14.45 -8.86 -8.93
N VAL A 507 15.36 -9.82 -9.10
CA VAL A 507 15.95 -10.60 -8.00
C VAL A 507 17.45 -10.73 -8.19
N THR A 508 18.20 -10.72 -7.07
CA THR A 508 19.62 -11.09 -7.05
C THR A 508 19.74 -12.40 -6.30
N LEU A 509 20.24 -13.46 -6.93
CA LEU A 509 20.30 -14.79 -6.33
C LEU A 509 21.69 -15.08 -5.74
N LYS A 510 21.86 -16.27 -5.14
CA LYS A 510 23.10 -16.65 -4.43
C LYS A 510 24.36 -16.72 -5.31
N ASP A 511 24.21 -16.79 -6.63
CA ASP A 511 25.30 -16.66 -7.60
C ASP A 511 25.72 -15.20 -7.87
N HIS A 512 25.11 -14.24 -7.13
CA HIS A 512 25.31 -12.80 -7.21
C HIS A 512 24.95 -12.18 -8.57
N GLN A 513 24.19 -12.94 -9.41
CA GLN A 513 23.66 -12.46 -10.66
C GLN A 513 22.29 -11.83 -10.45
N GLU A 514 22.03 -10.70 -11.15
CA GLU A 514 20.70 -10.09 -11.22
C GLU A 514 19.88 -10.78 -12.31
N TYR A 515 18.62 -11.05 -11.99
CA TYR A 515 17.65 -11.67 -12.89
C TYR A 515 16.39 -10.82 -12.98
N LEU A 516 15.87 -10.71 -14.20
CA LEU A 516 14.50 -10.28 -14.45
C LEU A 516 13.64 -11.50 -14.66
N VAL A 517 12.63 -11.66 -13.81
CA VAL A 517 11.71 -12.81 -13.84
C VAL A 517 10.32 -12.30 -14.19
N LEU A 518 9.77 -12.72 -15.31
CA LEU A 518 8.40 -12.40 -15.71
C LEU A 518 7.49 -13.56 -15.28
N SER A 519 6.45 -13.24 -14.51
CA SER A 519 5.46 -14.21 -14.03
C SER A 519 4.16 -13.54 -13.63
N ASP A 520 3.03 -14.18 -13.92
CA ASP A 520 1.73 -13.79 -13.37
C ASP A 520 1.62 -14.10 -11.88
N ASN A 521 2.50 -14.96 -11.38
CA ASN A 521 2.60 -15.36 -10.00
C ASN A 521 3.52 -14.43 -9.22
N PHE A 522 3.41 -14.45 -7.90
CA PHE A 522 4.27 -13.65 -7.06
C PHE A 522 5.68 -14.25 -6.97
N VAL A 523 6.69 -13.41 -7.19
CA VAL A 523 8.11 -13.81 -7.21
C VAL A 523 8.92 -12.91 -6.27
N TRP A 524 9.77 -13.53 -5.45
CA TRP A 524 10.74 -12.80 -4.61
C TRP A 524 12.02 -13.64 -4.36
N GLU A 525 13.00 -12.99 -3.79
CA GLU A 525 14.23 -13.63 -3.32
C GLU A 525 14.15 -13.88 -1.81
N GLU A 526 14.53 -15.07 -1.39
CA GLU A 526 14.70 -15.44 0.01
C GLU A 526 16.00 -16.19 0.21
N SER A 527 16.93 -15.58 0.94
CA SER A 527 18.25 -16.16 1.28
C SER A 527 19.01 -16.68 0.04
N GLY A 528 18.99 -15.88 -1.04
CA GLY A 528 19.63 -16.20 -2.32
C GLY A 528 18.89 -17.22 -3.18
N THR A 529 17.70 -17.63 -2.77
CA THR A 529 16.85 -18.59 -3.48
C THR A 529 15.66 -17.89 -4.12
N LEU A 530 15.32 -18.27 -5.34
CA LEU A 530 14.10 -17.80 -6.02
C LEU A 530 12.87 -18.48 -5.39
N ARG A 531 11.92 -17.67 -4.93
CA ARG A 531 10.62 -18.11 -4.45
C ARG A 531 9.52 -17.67 -5.41
N VAL A 532 8.60 -18.57 -5.68
CA VAL A 532 7.48 -18.33 -6.60
C VAL A 532 6.21 -18.92 -6.00
N VAL A 533 5.24 -18.07 -5.63
CA VAL A 533 3.90 -18.54 -5.27
C VAL A 533 3.12 -18.80 -6.55
N GLY A 534 2.55 -19.97 -6.69
CA GLY A 534 1.75 -20.31 -7.86
C GLY A 534 0.82 -21.48 -7.62
N GLY A 535 -0.02 -21.78 -8.60
CA GLY A 535 -0.96 -22.91 -8.59
C GLY A 535 -0.33 -24.22 -9.08
N GLU A 536 -1.17 -25.15 -9.51
CA GLU A 536 -0.76 -26.49 -10.03
C GLU A 536 0.26 -26.40 -11.17
N GLU A 537 0.11 -25.44 -12.04
CA GLU A 537 1.07 -25.10 -13.09
C GLU A 537 1.57 -23.66 -12.90
N THR A 538 2.88 -23.51 -12.84
CA THR A 538 3.52 -22.21 -12.69
C THR A 538 4.56 -22.03 -13.78
N ILE A 539 4.43 -20.94 -14.56
CA ILE A 539 5.38 -20.58 -15.61
C ILE A 539 6.13 -19.32 -15.18
N ILE A 540 7.44 -19.33 -15.40
CA ILE A 540 8.29 -18.16 -15.29
C ILE A 540 9.14 -18.01 -16.55
N ARG A 541 9.42 -16.77 -16.95
CA ARG A 541 10.36 -16.41 -18.01
C ARG A 541 11.49 -15.62 -17.38
N THR A 542 12.74 -15.98 -17.60
CA THR A 542 13.87 -15.29 -16.94
C THR A 542 14.88 -14.77 -17.93
N PHE A 543 15.44 -13.63 -17.62
CA PHE A 543 16.61 -13.07 -18.26
C PHE A 543 17.61 -12.58 -17.19
N PRO A 544 18.89 -12.98 -17.26
CA PRO A 544 19.42 -14.03 -18.13
C PRO A 544 18.88 -15.43 -17.78
N LYS A 545 19.34 -16.45 -18.46
CA LYS A 545 19.04 -17.85 -18.15
C LYS A 545 19.52 -18.19 -16.74
N LEU A 546 18.66 -18.84 -15.92
CA LEU A 546 19.04 -19.29 -14.58
C LEU A 546 20.19 -20.29 -14.64
N SER A 547 21.20 -20.08 -13.81
CA SER A 547 22.25 -21.08 -13.61
C SER A 547 21.70 -22.32 -12.91
N LYS A 548 22.34 -23.48 -13.07
CA LYS A 548 21.88 -24.71 -12.44
C LYS A 548 21.85 -24.65 -10.91
N ASP A 549 22.69 -23.79 -10.34
CA ASP A 549 22.82 -23.65 -8.88
C ASP A 549 21.69 -22.83 -8.26
N VAL A 550 21.03 -21.97 -9.05
CA VAL A 550 19.93 -21.09 -8.58
C VAL A 550 18.56 -21.48 -9.12
N LEU A 551 18.51 -22.39 -10.12
CA LEU A 551 17.25 -22.95 -10.62
C LEU A 551 16.58 -23.78 -9.51
N PRO A 552 15.36 -23.44 -9.05
CA PRO A 552 14.65 -24.28 -8.09
C PRO A 552 14.44 -25.70 -8.65
N ALA A 553 14.61 -26.71 -7.80
CA ALA A 553 14.66 -28.13 -8.22
C ALA A 553 13.36 -28.64 -8.88
N ASP A 554 12.24 -28.01 -8.58
CA ASP A 554 10.91 -28.31 -9.09
C ASP A 554 10.58 -27.62 -10.43
N PHE A 555 11.42 -26.66 -10.87
CA PHE A 555 11.29 -26.04 -12.18
C PHE A 555 12.12 -26.76 -13.26
N LYS A 556 11.55 -26.88 -14.45
CA LYS A 556 12.21 -27.43 -15.64
C LYS A 556 12.18 -26.44 -16.79
N GLU A 557 13.30 -26.30 -17.47
CA GLU A 557 13.37 -25.53 -18.72
C GLU A 557 12.52 -26.21 -19.79
N ILE A 558 11.68 -25.45 -20.49
CA ILE A 558 10.77 -25.96 -21.52
C ILE A 558 10.94 -25.30 -22.88
N ALA A 559 11.38 -24.04 -22.95
CA ALA A 559 11.53 -23.28 -24.18
C ALA A 559 12.49 -22.10 -24.02
N GLY A 560 12.84 -21.46 -25.16
CA GLY A 560 13.36 -20.10 -25.26
C GLY A 560 12.33 -19.22 -25.95
N GLU A 561 12.16 -17.98 -25.50
CA GLU A 561 11.25 -16.97 -26.07
C GLU A 561 11.98 -15.63 -26.17
N GLY A 562 12.47 -15.27 -27.38
CA GLY A 562 13.32 -14.11 -27.56
C GLY A 562 14.58 -14.17 -26.70
N GLU A 563 14.79 -13.20 -25.83
CA GLU A 563 15.91 -13.16 -24.88
C GLU A 563 15.63 -13.93 -23.57
N PHE A 564 14.40 -14.44 -23.39
CA PHE A 564 13.98 -15.14 -22.17
C PHE A 564 14.10 -16.66 -22.28
N THR A 565 14.48 -17.28 -21.17
CA THR A 565 14.36 -18.73 -20.98
C THR A 565 13.10 -19.02 -20.18
N VAL A 566 12.30 -19.97 -20.64
CA VAL A 566 11.01 -20.33 -20.06
C VAL A 566 11.15 -21.57 -19.20
N TYR A 567 10.68 -21.48 -17.97
CA TYR A 567 10.66 -22.61 -17.02
C TYR A 567 9.24 -22.88 -16.57
N LYS A 568 8.95 -24.15 -16.35
CA LYS A 568 7.66 -24.63 -15.83
C LYS A 568 7.86 -25.45 -14.58
N ARG A 569 7.09 -25.18 -13.57
CA ARG A 569 6.82 -26.03 -12.42
C ARG A 569 5.48 -26.69 -12.61
N SER A 570 5.41 -28.01 -12.52
CA SER A 570 4.17 -28.74 -12.41
C SER A 570 4.15 -29.39 -11.05
N GLN A 571 3.35 -28.87 -10.16
CA GLN A 571 3.02 -29.57 -8.92
C GLN A 571 2.18 -30.75 -9.32
N ALA A 572 2.73 -31.97 -9.18
CA ALA A 572 1.95 -33.15 -9.52
C ALA A 572 0.68 -33.13 -8.68
N LYS A 573 -0.47 -33.42 -9.30
CA LYS A 573 -1.69 -33.90 -8.61
C LYS A 573 -1.44 -35.08 -7.66
N ASN A 574 -0.19 -35.43 -7.40
CA ASN A 574 0.26 -36.46 -6.45
C ASN A 574 0.18 -36.00 -5.00
N ASN A 575 -0.02 -34.74 -4.77
CA ASN A 575 -0.82 -34.36 -3.62
C ASN A 575 -2.30 -34.66 -3.94
N ALA A 576 -2.56 -35.64 -4.86
CA ALA A 576 -3.86 -36.22 -5.19
C ALA A 576 -4.67 -36.71 -3.98
N ASN A 577 -4.17 -36.43 -2.81
CA ASN A 577 -4.79 -36.66 -1.54
C ASN A 577 -5.27 -35.37 -0.88
N VAL A 578 -5.12 -34.18 -1.48
CA VAL A 578 -5.77 -32.96 -1.03
C VAL A 578 -6.96 -32.66 -1.95
N GLN A 579 -7.99 -33.50 -1.85
CA GLN A 579 -9.29 -33.10 -2.35
C GLN A 579 -9.92 -32.18 -1.30
N THR A 580 -9.89 -30.89 -1.54
CA THR A 580 -10.73 -29.95 -0.80
C THR A 580 -12.08 -29.92 -1.49
N SER A 581 -13.13 -30.30 -0.80
CA SER A 581 -14.50 -30.03 -1.24
C SER A 581 -15.07 -28.92 -0.37
N VAL A 582 -15.59 -27.86 -1.01
CA VAL A 582 -16.36 -26.83 -0.34
C VAL A 582 -17.82 -27.13 -0.57
N SER A 583 -18.57 -27.36 0.51
CA SER A 583 -20.01 -27.46 0.49
C SER A 583 -20.59 -26.43 1.46
N PHE A 584 -21.72 -25.85 1.13
CA PHE A 584 -22.42 -24.93 2.03
C PHE A 584 -23.93 -25.24 2.05
N ALA A 585 -24.51 -25.05 3.22
CA ALA A 585 -25.94 -25.16 3.42
C ALA A 585 -26.46 -23.79 3.92
N GLN A 586 -27.51 -23.27 3.27
CA GLN A 586 -28.16 -22.05 3.69
C GLN A 586 -29.17 -22.36 4.79
N SER A 587 -29.13 -21.60 5.90
CA SER A 587 -30.12 -21.63 6.97
C SER A 587 -30.57 -20.20 7.31
N ALA A 588 -31.79 -20.04 7.79
CA ALA A 588 -32.27 -18.79 8.38
C ALA A 588 -31.90 -18.68 9.88
N GLN A 589 -31.28 -19.69 10.44
CA GLN A 589 -30.87 -19.75 11.84
C GLN A 589 -29.44 -20.27 11.94
N ALA A 590 -28.69 -19.77 12.90
CA ALA A 590 -27.37 -20.29 13.21
C ALA A 590 -27.46 -21.81 13.49
N PRO A 591 -26.44 -22.60 13.12
CA PRO A 591 -26.35 -24.00 13.51
C PRO A 591 -26.63 -24.16 14.98
N GLU A 592 -27.36 -25.24 15.41
CA GLU A 592 -27.72 -25.43 16.81
C GLU A 592 -26.53 -25.37 17.77
N GLU A 593 -25.36 -25.85 17.34
CA GLU A 593 -24.10 -25.76 18.11
C GLU A 593 -23.63 -24.34 18.38
N PHE A 594 -24.03 -23.36 17.54
CA PHE A 594 -23.66 -21.94 17.66
C PHE A 594 -24.84 -21.02 17.93
N SER A 595 -26.07 -21.55 18.00
CA SER A 595 -27.26 -20.75 18.29
C SER A 595 -27.10 -19.98 19.61
N GLY A 596 -27.08 -18.65 19.53
CA GLY A 596 -26.83 -17.75 20.67
C GLY A 596 -25.40 -17.74 21.21
N LYS A 597 -24.41 -18.27 20.44
CA LYS A 597 -22.98 -18.34 20.82
C LYS A 597 -22.04 -17.66 19.84
N LEU A 598 -22.56 -16.95 18.84
CA LEU A 598 -21.70 -16.13 17.98
C LEU A 598 -21.21 -14.93 18.78
N VAL A 599 -19.89 -14.69 18.73
CA VAL A 599 -19.25 -13.57 19.43
C VAL A 599 -18.39 -12.75 18.46
N ASN A 600 -18.28 -11.45 18.72
CA ASN A 600 -17.42 -10.54 17.99
C ASN A 600 -15.94 -10.72 18.36
N SER A 601 -15.06 -9.86 17.83
CA SER A 601 -13.61 -9.91 18.04
C SER A 601 -13.18 -9.73 19.50
N CYS A 602 -13.98 -9.05 20.33
CA CYS A 602 -13.71 -8.90 21.76
C CYS A 602 -14.48 -9.89 22.64
N GLY A 603 -15.14 -10.89 22.05
CA GLY A 603 -15.85 -11.96 22.78
C GLY A 603 -17.24 -11.58 23.29
N GLN A 604 -17.82 -10.48 22.86
CA GLN A 604 -19.20 -10.09 23.20
C GLN A 604 -20.20 -10.80 22.28
N PRO A 605 -21.38 -11.19 22.76
CA PRO A 605 -22.39 -11.85 21.94
C PRO A 605 -22.84 -11.01 20.76
N GLU A 606 -22.91 -11.61 19.57
CA GLU A 606 -23.51 -11.01 18.40
C GLU A 606 -25.04 -11.09 18.47
N THR A 607 -25.70 -10.01 18.03
CA THR A 607 -27.15 -9.94 18.00
C THR A 607 -27.64 -10.02 16.55
N LEU A 608 -28.26 -11.13 16.18
CA LEU A 608 -28.91 -11.30 14.89
C LEU A 608 -30.31 -10.66 14.92
N LYS A 609 -30.66 -9.96 13.84
CA LYS A 609 -31.96 -9.27 13.68
C LYS A 609 -33.08 -10.21 13.19
N GLY A 610 -32.69 -11.38 12.65
CA GLY A 610 -33.61 -12.44 12.20
C GLY A 610 -33.96 -12.40 10.71
N ASP A 611 -33.39 -11.47 9.93
CA ASP A 611 -33.53 -11.38 8.48
C ASP A 611 -32.24 -11.72 7.73
N GLU A 612 -31.18 -12.06 8.46
CA GLU A 612 -29.91 -12.52 7.93
C GLU A 612 -30.05 -13.89 7.26
N LYS A 613 -29.14 -14.20 6.35
CA LYS A 613 -28.92 -15.54 5.85
C LYS A 613 -27.62 -16.10 6.36
N ILE A 614 -27.70 -17.32 6.88
CA ILE A 614 -26.54 -18.01 7.46
C ILE A 614 -26.17 -19.18 6.59
N TYR A 615 -24.88 -19.24 6.23
CA TYR A 615 -24.29 -20.31 5.46
C TYR A 615 -23.27 -21.05 6.31
N GLU A 616 -23.34 -22.37 6.30
CA GLU A 616 -22.27 -23.22 6.82
C GLU A 616 -21.41 -23.70 5.64
N ILE A 617 -20.14 -23.41 5.68
CA ILE A 617 -19.15 -23.80 4.68
C ILE A 617 -18.30 -24.89 5.31
N SER A 618 -18.39 -26.11 4.77
CA SER A 618 -17.57 -27.24 5.18
C SER A 618 -16.42 -27.43 4.24
N VAL A 619 -15.21 -27.52 4.77
CA VAL A 619 -13.98 -27.76 4.01
C VAL A 619 -13.42 -29.11 4.39
N GLN A 620 -13.19 -29.98 3.41
CA GLN A 620 -12.58 -31.29 3.61
C GLN A 620 -11.15 -31.27 3.05
N TYR A 621 -10.21 -31.62 3.90
CA TYR A 621 -8.81 -31.77 3.51
C TYR A 621 -8.48 -33.25 3.35
N ALA A 622 -7.83 -33.65 2.26
CA ALA A 622 -7.49 -35.05 2.02
C ALA A 622 -6.32 -35.56 2.87
N ARG A 623 -5.59 -34.68 3.54
CA ARG A 623 -4.58 -35.04 4.56
C ARG A 623 -4.89 -34.39 5.89
N GLU A 624 -5.07 -35.20 6.92
CA GLU A 624 -5.18 -34.78 8.32
C GLU A 624 -3.83 -34.39 8.96
N ASN A 625 -2.72 -34.34 8.21
CA ASN A 625 -1.39 -34.16 8.77
C ASN A 625 -1.00 -32.69 8.87
N GLU A 626 -0.75 -32.24 10.11
CA GLU A 626 -0.22 -30.90 10.46
C GLU A 626 1.13 -30.58 9.78
N GLU A 627 1.92 -31.58 9.39
CA GLU A 627 3.23 -31.38 8.74
C GLU A 627 3.14 -30.82 7.32
N GLY A 628 2.10 -31.13 6.55
CA GLY A 628 1.88 -30.57 5.21
C GLY A 628 1.37 -29.12 5.21
N ARG A 629 0.98 -28.58 6.37
CA ARG A 629 0.46 -27.21 6.55
C ARG A 629 1.57 -26.16 6.74
N LYS A 630 2.81 -26.59 7.03
CA LYS A 630 3.93 -25.69 7.39
C LYS A 630 4.85 -25.32 6.22
N GLU A 631 4.73 -25.98 5.07
CA GLU A 631 5.65 -25.78 3.95
C GLU A 631 4.99 -25.08 2.76
N GLY A 632 4.71 -23.78 2.91
CA GLY A 632 4.39 -22.90 1.78
C GLY A 632 3.09 -23.24 1.02
N TYR A 633 2.09 -23.80 1.70
CA TYR A 633 0.79 -24.13 1.14
C TYR A 633 -0.32 -23.30 1.77
N ASP A 634 -1.14 -22.67 0.95
CA ASP A 634 -2.36 -22.00 1.36
C ASP A 634 -3.52 -22.33 0.40
N CYS A 635 -4.74 -22.18 0.88
CA CYS A 635 -5.96 -22.27 0.12
C CYS A 635 -6.80 -21.02 0.34
N ILE A 636 -7.10 -20.32 -0.73
CA ILE A 636 -7.95 -19.13 -0.70
C ILE A 636 -9.37 -19.49 -1.17
N LEU A 637 -10.36 -19.29 -0.32
CA LEU A 637 -11.76 -19.28 -0.72
C LEU A 637 -12.10 -17.89 -1.25
N SER A 638 -12.73 -17.85 -2.41
CA SER A 638 -13.19 -16.64 -3.08
C SER A 638 -14.72 -16.71 -3.18
N PHE A 639 -15.39 -15.75 -2.53
CA PHE A 639 -16.84 -15.68 -2.46
C PHE A 639 -17.36 -14.67 -3.47
N ASP A 640 -18.23 -15.15 -4.36
CA ASP A 640 -19.09 -14.31 -5.18
C ASP A 640 -20.43 -14.17 -4.45
N TYR A 641 -20.81 -12.95 -4.07
CA TYR A 641 -21.91 -12.73 -3.13
C TYR A 641 -22.59 -11.39 -3.37
N ALA A 642 -23.81 -11.25 -2.85
CA ALA A 642 -24.57 -10.00 -2.86
C ALA A 642 -25.32 -9.84 -1.54
N CYS A 643 -24.92 -8.85 -0.73
CA CYS A 643 -25.54 -8.51 0.55
C CYS A 643 -25.11 -7.11 0.98
N GLU A 644 -25.54 -6.63 2.14
CA GLU A 644 -25.03 -5.38 2.73
C GLU A 644 -23.64 -5.60 3.32
N SER A 645 -23.52 -6.62 4.18
CA SER A 645 -22.27 -7.05 4.77
C SER A 645 -22.27 -8.57 5.00
N MET A 646 -21.06 -9.14 5.02
CA MET A 646 -20.85 -10.56 5.27
C MET A 646 -19.80 -10.73 6.37
N GLU A 647 -20.12 -11.53 7.37
CA GLU A 647 -19.26 -11.81 8.52
C GLU A 647 -18.89 -13.28 8.55
N PHE A 648 -17.62 -13.57 8.83
CA PHE A 648 -17.10 -14.93 8.94
C PHE A 648 -16.78 -15.30 10.37
N PHE A 649 -17.24 -16.48 10.79
CA PHE A 649 -16.99 -17.04 12.12
C PHE A 649 -16.32 -18.41 12.01
N VAL A 650 -15.31 -18.61 12.83
CA VAL A 650 -14.66 -19.91 13.07
C VAL A 650 -14.84 -20.26 14.54
N ASN A 651 -15.36 -21.46 14.82
CA ASN A 651 -15.69 -21.91 16.18
C ASN A 651 -16.58 -20.91 16.97
N GLY A 652 -17.49 -20.23 16.26
CA GLY A 652 -18.42 -19.26 16.84
C GLY A 652 -17.83 -17.87 17.10
N ARG A 653 -16.54 -17.62 16.85
CA ARG A 653 -15.89 -16.32 16.99
C ARG A 653 -15.75 -15.66 15.61
N LYS A 654 -16.10 -14.37 15.52
CA LYS A 654 -15.89 -13.56 14.32
C LYS A 654 -14.39 -13.46 14.02
N VAL A 655 -13.99 -13.77 12.78
CA VAL A 655 -12.60 -13.77 12.34
C VAL A 655 -12.37 -12.83 11.15
N ASN A 656 -13.43 -12.46 10.44
CA ASN A 656 -13.38 -11.45 9.37
C ASN A 656 -14.78 -10.92 9.04
N ASP A 657 -14.83 -9.77 8.36
CA ASP A 657 -16.08 -9.16 7.90
C ASP A 657 -15.83 -8.32 6.64
N TYR A 658 -16.85 -8.17 5.81
CA TYR A 658 -16.79 -7.41 4.57
C TYR A 658 -18.03 -6.56 4.38
N PHE A 659 -17.88 -5.31 4.02
CA PHE A 659 -18.92 -4.55 3.34
C PHE A 659 -18.92 -4.90 1.84
N TYR A 660 -20.09 -5.12 1.27
CA TYR A 660 -20.22 -5.44 -0.15
C TYR A 660 -19.79 -4.24 -1.01
N THR A 661 -18.95 -4.50 -1.99
CA THR A 661 -18.43 -3.51 -2.94
C THR A 661 -18.71 -3.86 -4.40
N GLY A 662 -19.23 -5.06 -4.67
CA GLY A 662 -19.25 -5.66 -6.02
C GLY A 662 -18.06 -6.59 -6.29
N GLN A 663 -17.03 -6.54 -5.44
CA GLN A 663 -15.84 -7.40 -5.54
C GLN A 663 -16.03 -8.69 -4.72
N LYS A 664 -15.23 -9.72 -5.04
CA LYS A 664 -15.22 -10.97 -4.29
C LYS A 664 -14.61 -10.78 -2.90
N ALA A 665 -15.19 -11.41 -1.89
CA ALA A 665 -14.57 -11.55 -0.59
C ALA A 665 -13.59 -12.73 -0.60
N LEU A 666 -12.47 -12.58 0.08
CA LEU A 666 -11.44 -13.62 0.19
C LEU A 666 -11.37 -14.15 1.62
N PHE A 667 -11.09 -15.44 1.75
CA PHE A 667 -10.85 -16.07 3.04
C PHE A 667 -9.70 -17.07 2.89
N SER A 668 -8.54 -16.78 3.52
CA SER A 668 -7.41 -17.69 3.51
C SER A 668 -7.59 -18.76 4.59
N LEU A 669 -7.62 -20.01 4.18
CA LEU A 669 -7.71 -21.13 5.11
C LEU A 669 -6.41 -21.29 5.91
N GLY A 670 -5.25 -21.08 5.28
CA GLY A 670 -3.94 -21.13 5.94
C GLY A 670 -3.78 -20.05 7.00
N TYR A 671 -4.28 -18.84 6.73
CA TYR A 671 -4.23 -17.74 7.69
C TYR A 671 -5.00 -18.05 9.00
N PHE A 672 -6.06 -18.85 8.91
CA PHE A 672 -6.89 -19.29 10.04
C PHE A 672 -6.65 -20.74 10.47
N ASP A 673 -5.44 -21.26 10.23
CA ASP A 673 -5.02 -22.61 10.66
C ASP A 673 -5.91 -23.75 10.11
N PHE A 674 -6.39 -23.60 8.87
CA PHE A 674 -7.18 -24.58 8.12
C PHE A 674 -8.45 -25.07 8.82
N PRO A 675 -9.42 -24.18 9.09
CA PRO A 675 -10.67 -24.59 9.72
C PRO A 675 -11.47 -25.49 8.78
N THR A 676 -12.11 -26.55 9.36
CA THR A 676 -12.98 -27.47 8.61
C THR A 676 -14.41 -26.96 8.47
N LYS A 677 -14.79 -25.98 9.28
CA LYS A 677 -16.11 -25.33 9.24
C LYS A 677 -15.96 -23.82 9.39
N ILE A 678 -16.70 -23.09 8.57
CA ILE A 678 -16.79 -21.64 8.59
C ILE A 678 -18.27 -21.28 8.56
N THR A 679 -18.73 -20.43 9.45
CA THR A 679 -20.08 -19.86 9.38
C THR A 679 -19.98 -18.49 8.74
N ALA A 680 -20.77 -18.25 7.67
CA ALA A 680 -20.90 -16.94 7.05
C ALA A 680 -22.30 -16.38 7.34
N VAL A 681 -22.36 -15.21 7.96
CA VAL A 681 -23.60 -14.47 8.23
C VAL A 681 -23.70 -13.30 7.26
N LEU A 682 -24.77 -13.24 6.49
CA LEU A 682 -25.03 -12.21 5.50
C LEU A 682 -26.16 -11.31 5.95
N HIS A 683 -25.90 -10.02 6.03
CA HIS A 683 -26.90 -8.98 6.29
C HIS A 683 -27.50 -8.51 4.97
N PRO A 684 -28.83 -8.36 4.86
CA PRO A 684 -29.48 -8.02 3.60
C PRO A 684 -29.20 -6.58 3.16
N LEU A 685 -28.93 -6.40 1.87
CA LEU A 685 -28.91 -5.12 1.18
C LEU A 685 -30.28 -4.82 0.59
N HIS A 686 -30.81 -3.62 0.81
CA HIS A 686 -32.11 -3.18 0.28
C HIS A 686 -31.94 -2.04 -0.72
N GLU A 687 -32.83 -1.94 -1.68
CA GLU A 687 -32.81 -0.88 -2.72
C GLU A 687 -32.89 0.56 -2.15
N GLY A 688 -33.33 0.73 -0.90
CA GLY A 688 -33.44 2.03 -0.23
C GLY A 688 -32.34 2.32 0.80
N ASP A 689 -31.35 1.46 0.92
CA ASP A 689 -30.27 1.66 1.87
C ASP A 689 -29.46 2.92 1.53
N HIS A 690 -29.10 3.69 2.56
CA HIS A 690 -28.36 4.93 2.41
C HIS A 690 -26.86 4.66 2.22
N ILE A 691 -26.53 4.09 1.06
CA ILE A 691 -25.19 3.62 0.70
C ILE A 691 -24.87 4.05 -0.74
N TYR A 692 -23.66 4.58 -0.94
CA TYR A 692 -23.07 4.68 -2.27
C TYR A 692 -22.36 3.37 -2.62
N LEU A 693 -22.85 2.70 -3.66
CA LEU A 693 -22.19 1.58 -4.33
C LEU A 693 -21.85 1.99 -5.76
N GLN A 694 -20.60 1.76 -6.15
CA GLN A 694 -20.19 1.96 -7.54
C GLN A 694 -20.85 0.94 -8.47
N GLU A 695 -21.04 -0.29 -7.97
CA GLU A 695 -21.70 -1.39 -8.66
C GLU A 695 -22.77 -2.03 -7.76
N TRP A 696 -24.03 -1.87 -8.15
CA TRP A 696 -25.16 -2.48 -7.47
C TRP A 696 -25.36 -3.93 -7.93
N PRO A 697 -25.60 -4.89 -7.01
CA PRO A 697 -25.92 -6.25 -7.39
C PRO A 697 -27.32 -6.36 -7.99
N LYS A 698 -27.59 -7.45 -8.68
CA LYS A 698 -28.97 -7.78 -9.07
C LYS A 698 -29.81 -7.98 -7.81
N MET A 699 -30.91 -7.25 -7.73
CA MET A 699 -31.86 -7.32 -6.62
C MET A 699 -32.99 -8.30 -6.94
N ASP A 700 -33.41 -9.07 -5.93
CA ASP A 700 -34.61 -9.91 -5.97
C ASP A 700 -35.65 -9.31 -5.01
N ASP A 701 -36.80 -8.87 -5.52
CA ASP A 701 -37.83 -8.18 -4.74
C ASP A 701 -37.26 -7.04 -3.86
N LYS A 702 -36.37 -6.18 -4.47
CA LYS A 702 -35.71 -5.04 -3.80
C LYS A 702 -34.72 -5.41 -2.69
N LYS A 703 -34.29 -6.64 -2.64
CA LYS A 703 -33.36 -7.17 -1.63
C LYS A 703 -32.30 -8.04 -2.27
N ALA A 704 -31.05 -7.95 -1.77
CA ALA A 704 -29.98 -8.88 -2.09
C ALA A 704 -29.40 -9.45 -0.79
N CYS A 705 -29.37 -10.77 -0.68
CA CYS A 705 -28.78 -11.47 0.47
C CYS A 705 -28.49 -12.91 0.06
N ARG A 706 -27.31 -13.17 -0.58
CA ARG A 706 -26.97 -14.50 -1.09
C ARG A 706 -25.47 -14.64 -1.33
N ILE A 707 -24.97 -15.86 -1.22
CA ILE A 707 -23.72 -16.30 -1.83
C ILE A 707 -24.09 -16.93 -3.19
N GLU A 708 -23.46 -16.47 -4.25
CA GLU A 708 -23.71 -16.96 -5.61
C GLU A 708 -22.78 -18.12 -5.96
N ALA A 709 -21.50 -18.02 -5.55
CA ALA A 709 -20.51 -19.06 -5.76
C ALA A 709 -19.39 -18.97 -4.71
N VAL A 710 -18.78 -20.11 -4.43
CA VAL A 710 -17.52 -20.18 -3.67
C VAL A 710 -16.52 -20.97 -4.51
N THR A 711 -15.37 -20.38 -4.77
CA THR A 711 -14.28 -21.03 -5.50
C THR A 711 -13.07 -21.17 -4.58
N LEU A 712 -12.33 -22.26 -4.73
CA LEU A 712 -11.12 -22.53 -3.99
C LEU A 712 -9.93 -22.45 -4.93
N THR A 713 -8.89 -21.72 -4.52
CA THR A 713 -7.62 -21.64 -5.22
C THR A 713 -6.51 -22.11 -4.29
N GLU A 714 -5.76 -23.11 -4.73
CA GLU A 714 -4.58 -23.60 -4.02
C GLU A 714 -3.36 -22.77 -4.44
N GLN A 715 -2.52 -22.44 -3.46
CA GLN A 715 -1.27 -21.73 -3.66
C GLN A 715 -0.12 -22.52 -3.04
N PHE A 716 0.98 -22.61 -3.78
CA PHE A 716 2.22 -23.29 -3.39
C PHE A 716 3.39 -22.31 -3.51
N THR A 717 4.26 -22.33 -2.52
CA THR A 717 5.48 -21.50 -2.50
C THR A 717 6.71 -22.32 -2.87
#